data_03bd88354acf068fb3c15b510abdb1e1
#
_entry.id   03bd88354acf068fb3c15b510abdb1e1
#
_cell.length_a   1.000
_cell.length_b   1.000
_cell.length_c   1.000
_cell.angle_alpha   90.00
_cell.angle_beta   90.00
_cell.angle_gamma   90.00
#
_symmetry.space_group_name_H-M   'P 1'
#
loop_
_entity.id
_entity.type
_entity.pdbx_description
1 polymer ?
#
loop_
_entity_poly.entity_id
_entity_poly.type
_entity_poly.pdbx_seq_one_letter_code
_entity_poly.pdbx_strand_id
1 'polypeptide(L)'
;MKALKSHPVIAALTLTLTASLAGFSLTHSARRGVAETRGALPDLPEANGAATLLPNGWHITPAGTHIPLPGDLPLKMVFSPDGKYLIVNTAGWHDHSVNVIDLATNKVAQSVNVGKNWAGMCLDQVGKTLLVSGGGSPEASFLKDAADMGATSEQLASFHHPILRLSYADGKLTPLTGLDIPGLSDNAEKIPNDYHINRERFVAGLAAGKNGAFYVVNTQNDTVYKTYVDADFMKSAPISVQVGYRPYACALSPDGETLAVSNWGDQSVTFIDTQSMKDYGRIKVGSHPNEMVWGKDGRLFVANSGSNSVSVIRGDKVTETIKTSLSPTDPIGSTPDALALSPDGKRLYVANADNNDVAVIDVSDRRESKVLGFIPTGWYPSALAIAPDGKTLYIGTGKGLRFRASAPATTPWTRTQPVSGLKYDYIGGLLSGTVSVVPVPNLHQLYAYTRQVYANVPKMPVEIERRAGPRALAERSLHNIKHVLYIIRENRAYDQVFGDIKTGNGDPDLTVFGEQVTPNAHALAEHYVLLDNLYANGEVSEDGHKWCDAAYATDFIEKAWPNSYSDRGEPDADERLTDSPAGALWDNCRKHGVTYRSYGEAADFTSTPDAPPVFTGDKGLAGHVNTEWAKFPFGVGRDTQRAAIFLKELNEAEKTGQWPQFMVAWLPEDHTQGLKPGAYTPVAAVASNDQALGMIVDGISHSRFWKDTAIFVIEDDAQNGPDHVDAHRTVGLVISPYVKRGQVDSTQYSTASLVHTMELILGLPPMTQYDRNAAPMLDSFTGSPDLTVYANIGSKVDLEAKNPATGPGAAASNRLDFSGPDRADPDALNAILWHALKPGQPLPAPVRSARLARQ
;
A
#
# COMPACT_ATOMS: atom_id res chain seq x y z
N MET A 1 -30.72 -22.22 -64.82
CA MET A 1 -30.80 -23.58 -65.47
C MET A 1 -30.19 -24.55 -64.53
N LYS A 2 -30.99 -25.52 -64.06
CA LYS A 2 -30.70 -26.91 -63.62
C LYS A 2 -29.72 -26.98 -62.41
N ALA A 3 -30.12 -27.20 -61.11
CA ALA A 3 -30.86 -28.40 -60.58
C ALA A 3 -30.05 -29.68 -60.64
N LEU A 4 -29.73 -30.31 -59.52
CA LEU A 4 -30.34 -31.39 -58.78
C LEU A 4 -29.31 -32.03 -57.83
N LYS A 5 -29.67 -32.08 -56.50
CA LYS A 5 -30.01 -33.32 -55.73
C LYS A 5 -28.80 -34.25 -55.47
N SER A 6 -28.52 -34.75 -54.29
CA SER A 6 -29.36 -35.48 -53.32
C SER A 6 -28.59 -35.80 -51.98
N HIS A 7 -29.33 -35.89 -50.88
CA HIS A 7 -29.04 -36.58 -49.60
C HIS A 7 -29.12 -38.13 -49.75
N PRO A 8 -29.01 -38.88 -48.63
CA PRO A 8 -28.29 -38.87 -47.33
C PRO A 8 -27.62 -40.23 -46.98
N VAL A 9 -26.98 -40.38 -45.80
CA VAL A 9 -27.18 -41.57 -44.95
C VAL A 9 -26.66 -41.31 -43.52
N ILE A 10 -27.55 -41.55 -42.57
CA ILE A 10 -27.39 -41.59 -41.11
C ILE A 10 -26.80 -42.96 -40.72
N ALA A 11 -25.89 -42.99 -39.77
CA ALA A 11 -25.61 -44.15 -38.97
C ALA A 11 -25.43 -43.75 -37.51
N ALA A 12 -26.42 -44.10 -36.70
CA ALA A 12 -26.39 -44.04 -35.27
C ALA A 12 -25.62 -45.23 -34.71
N LEU A 13 -24.74 -45.00 -33.78
CA LEU A 13 -24.18 -46.06 -32.91
C LEU A 13 -24.59 -45.75 -31.46
N THR A 14 -25.53 -46.62 -30.96
CA THR A 14 -25.95 -46.71 -29.59
C THR A 14 -24.95 -47.61 -28.84
N LEU A 15 -24.33 -47.13 -27.77
CA LEU A 15 -23.63 -47.96 -26.83
C LEU A 15 -24.37 -47.89 -25.48
N THR A 16 -24.97 -49.01 -25.11
CA THR A 16 -25.56 -49.29 -23.80
C THR A 16 -24.48 -49.67 -22.80
N LEU A 17 -24.41 -48.99 -21.67
CA LEU A 17 -23.67 -49.44 -20.48
C LEU A 17 -24.68 -49.73 -19.35
N THR A 18 -24.72 -50.99 -18.92
CA THR A 18 -25.51 -51.51 -17.84
C THR A 18 -24.94 -51.07 -16.49
N ALA A 19 -25.80 -50.51 -15.64
CA ALA A 19 -25.49 -50.20 -14.25
C ALA A 19 -25.78 -51.42 -13.38
N SER A 20 -24.81 -51.79 -12.53
CA SER A 20 -24.99 -52.75 -11.42
C SER A 20 -25.32 -51.98 -10.15
N LEU A 21 -26.55 -52.14 -9.67
CA LEU A 21 -26.97 -51.69 -8.34
C LEU A 21 -26.58 -52.77 -7.31
N ALA A 22 -25.80 -52.38 -6.31
CA ALA A 22 -25.73 -53.13 -5.06
C ALA A 22 -26.24 -52.20 -3.96
N GLY A 23 -27.38 -52.52 -3.41
CA GLY A 23 -28.03 -51.78 -2.36
C GLY A 23 -27.36 -52.03 -0.99
N PHE A 24 -27.27 -50.97 -0.23
CA PHE A 24 -27.18 -51.05 1.24
C PHE A 24 -28.27 -50.18 1.84
N SER A 25 -29.27 -50.84 2.42
CA SER A 25 -30.30 -50.22 3.23
C SER A 25 -29.77 -50.03 4.64
N LEU A 26 -29.70 -48.78 5.11
CA LEU A 26 -29.58 -48.46 6.53
C LEU A 26 -30.65 -47.45 6.90
N THR A 27 -31.63 -47.95 7.62
CA THR A 27 -32.66 -47.18 8.31
C THR A 27 -32.03 -46.34 9.42
N HIS A 28 -32.10 -45.02 9.31
CA HIS A 28 -31.89 -44.11 10.42
C HIS A 28 -33.08 -43.18 10.60
N SER A 29 -33.59 -43.23 11.80
CA SER A 29 -34.72 -42.44 12.30
C SER A 29 -34.52 -40.94 12.11
N ALA A 30 -35.53 -40.26 11.54
CA ALA A 30 -35.63 -38.87 11.42
C ALA A 30 -35.62 -38.14 12.80
N ARG A 31 -34.55 -37.49 13.15
CA ARG A 31 -34.57 -36.31 14.00
C ARG A 31 -34.57 -35.11 13.06
N ARG A 32 -35.67 -34.38 13.04
CA ARG A 32 -35.74 -33.02 12.44
C ARG A 32 -34.85 -32.10 13.28
N GLY A 33 -33.59 -32.01 12.92
CA GLY A 33 -32.73 -30.90 13.21
C GLY A 33 -32.90 -29.91 12.08
N VAL A 34 -33.15 -28.64 12.41
CA VAL A 34 -33.04 -27.51 11.48
C VAL A 34 -31.64 -27.61 10.91
N ALA A 35 -31.51 -27.94 9.63
CA ALA A 35 -30.25 -27.84 8.93
C ALA A 35 -30.00 -26.34 8.72
N GLU A 36 -29.19 -25.76 9.58
CA GLU A 36 -28.46 -24.54 9.21
C GLU A 36 -27.70 -24.88 7.92
N THR A 37 -28.12 -24.27 6.83
CA THR A 37 -27.32 -24.20 5.61
C THR A 37 -26.15 -23.28 5.96
N ARG A 38 -25.08 -23.88 6.50
CA ARG A 38 -23.78 -23.17 6.56
C ARG A 38 -23.42 -22.88 5.13
N GLY A 39 -23.46 -21.60 4.76
CA GLY A 39 -22.87 -21.10 3.53
C GLY A 39 -21.42 -21.60 3.40
N ALA A 40 -20.90 -21.64 2.21
CA ALA A 40 -19.48 -21.86 1.98
C ALA A 40 -18.70 -20.88 2.87
N LEU A 41 -17.61 -21.37 3.49
CA LEU A 41 -16.73 -20.48 4.26
C LEU A 41 -16.25 -19.35 3.35
N PRO A 42 -16.21 -18.09 3.84
CA PRO A 42 -15.73 -16.97 3.04
C PRO A 42 -14.29 -17.21 2.59
N ASP A 43 -13.95 -16.69 1.43
CA ASP A 43 -12.57 -16.66 0.97
C ASP A 43 -11.81 -15.67 1.86
N LEU A 44 -10.84 -16.17 2.63
CA LEU A 44 -10.02 -15.39 3.55
C LEU A 44 -8.61 -15.20 2.95
N PRO A 45 -7.95 -14.08 3.23
CA PRO A 45 -6.55 -13.89 2.89
C PRO A 45 -5.69 -14.94 3.58
N GLU A 46 -5.26 -15.93 2.85
CA GLU A 46 -4.36 -16.99 3.35
C GLU A 46 -3.70 -17.78 2.24
N ALA A 47 -2.65 -18.52 2.59
CA ALA A 47 -2.03 -19.48 1.69
C ALA A 47 -2.93 -20.71 1.51
N ASN A 48 -3.34 -20.98 0.30
CA ASN A 48 -4.10 -22.15 -0.09
C ASN A 48 -3.30 -23.01 -1.09
N GLY A 49 -2.53 -23.97 -0.57
CA GLY A 49 -1.61 -24.75 -1.39
C GLY A 49 -0.46 -23.91 -1.97
N ALA A 50 -0.38 -23.81 -3.29
CA ALA A 50 0.64 -23.02 -3.99
C ALA A 50 0.27 -21.55 -4.19
N ALA A 51 -0.97 -21.13 -3.87
CA ALA A 51 -1.44 -19.77 -4.02
C ALA A 51 -1.67 -19.12 -2.65
N THR A 52 -1.45 -17.82 -2.56
CA THR A 52 -1.83 -16.98 -1.42
C THR A 52 -2.83 -15.95 -1.91
N LEU A 53 -3.98 -15.86 -1.25
CA LEU A 53 -4.96 -14.80 -1.47
C LEU A 53 -4.57 -13.59 -0.59
N LEU A 54 -4.40 -12.43 -1.21
CA LEU A 54 -4.06 -11.18 -0.54
C LEU A 54 -5.31 -10.42 -0.07
N PRO A 55 -5.18 -9.50 0.90
CA PRO A 55 -6.29 -8.67 1.37
C PRO A 55 -7.01 -7.91 0.25
N ASN A 56 -6.28 -7.44 -0.76
CA ASN A 56 -6.81 -6.74 -1.93
C ASN A 56 -7.52 -7.65 -2.97
N GLY A 57 -7.67 -8.93 -2.67
CA GLY A 57 -8.33 -9.91 -3.56
C GLY A 57 -7.44 -10.50 -4.66
N TRP A 58 -6.20 -10.02 -4.81
CA TRP A 58 -5.24 -10.62 -5.73
C TRP A 58 -4.65 -11.89 -5.15
N HIS A 59 -4.18 -12.79 -6.03
CA HIS A 59 -3.41 -13.96 -5.62
C HIS A 59 -1.95 -13.78 -5.95
N ILE A 60 -1.09 -14.44 -5.20
CA ILE A 60 0.32 -14.64 -5.56
C ILE A 60 0.63 -16.13 -5.64
N THR A 61 1.44 -16.49 -6.63
CA THR A 61 1.88 -17.86 -6.90
C THR A 61 3.35 -17.84 -7.31
N PRO A 62 4.26 -17.41 -6.42
CA PRO A 62 5.62 -17.06 -6.77
C PRO A 62 6.39 -18.21 -7.40
N ALA A 63 7.08 -17.93 -8.52
CA ALA A 63 7.91 -18.89 -9.22
C ALA A 63 9.26 -19.09 -8.52
N GLY A 64 9.85 -20.28 -8.71
CA GLY A 64 11.19 -20.62 -8.24
C GLY A 64 11.28 -21.08 -6.79
N THR A 65 12.44 -20.88 -6.18
CA THR A 65 12.71 -21.13 -4.77
C THR A 65 12.96 -19.82 -4.05
N HIS A 66 12.64 -19.75 -2.77
CA HIS A 66 12.59 -18.48 -2.05
C HIS A 66 13.59 -18.47 -0.90
N ILE A 67 14.39 -17.42 -0.83
CA ILE A 67 15.37 -17.15 0.23
C ILE A 67 14.76 -16.05 1.12
N PRO A 68 14.38 -16.36 2.36
CA PRO A 68 13.90 -15.32 3.28
C PRO A 68 15.05 -14.36 3.65
N LEU A 69 14.75 -13.09 3.69
CA LEU A 69 15.67 -12.05 4.16
C LEU A 69 15.38 -11.70 5.64
N PRO A 70 16.37 -11.23 6.40
CA PRO A 70 16.16 -10.76 7.76
C PRO A 70 15.28 -9.51 7.87
N GLY A 71 15.30 -8.65 6.84
CA GLY A 71 14.45 -7.46 6.70
C GLY A 71 13.48 -7.57 5.54
N ASP A 72 12.78 -6.50 5.28
CA ASP A 72 11.78 -6.36 4.21
C ASP A 72 12.18 -5.29 3.19
N LEU A 73 11.40 -5.13 2.14
CA LEU A 73 11.58 -4.17 1.05
C LEU A 73 13.02 -4.14 0.49
N PRO A 74 13.49 -5.21 -0.19
CA PRO A 74 14.76 -5.18 -0.91
C PRO A 74 14.67 -4.20 -2.09
N LEU A 75 15.51 -3.18 -2.12
CA LEU A 75 15.48 -2.14 -3.17
C LEU A 75 16.59 -2.28 -4.21
N LYS A 76 17.69 -2.95 -3.87
CA LYS A 76 18.82 -3.13 -4.80
C LYS A 76 19.52 -4.46 -4.59
N MET A 77 19.96 -5.04 -5.70
CA MET A 77 20.78 -6.25 -5.73
C MET A 77 22.01 -6.05 -6.62
N VAL A 78 23.17 -6.47 -6.14
CA VAL A 78 24.42 -6.45 -6.93
C VAL A 78 25.17 -7.77 -6.76
N PHE A 79 25.76 -8.27 -7.85
CA PHE A 79 26.60 -9.45 -7.77
C PHE A 79 28.02 -9.10 -7.26
N SER A 80 28.62 -10.03 -6.54
CA SER A 80 30.05 -9.98 -6.28
C SER A 80 30.87 -10.07 -7.58
N PRO A 81 32.10 -9.54 -7.61
CA PRO A 81 32.92 -9.55 -8.81
C PRO A 81 33.21 -10.94 -9.38
N ASP A 82 33.26 -11.96 -8.54
CA ASP A 82 33.46 -13.36 -8.92
C ASP A 82 32.16 -14.09 -9.26
N GLY A 83 31.00 -13.43 -9.13
CA GLY A 83 29.68 -13.97 -9.43
C GLY A 83 29.20 -15.08 -8.49
N LYS A 84 29.86 -15.28 -7.34
CA LYS A 84 29.47 -16.35 -6.39
C LYS A 84 28.46 -15.90 -5.36
N TYR A 85 28.35 -14.61 -5.14
CA TYR A 85 27.45 -14.04 -4.14
C TYR A 85 26.56 -12.97 -4.76
N LEU A 86 25.33 -12.89 -4.23
CA LEU A 86 24.41 -11.79 -4.47
C LEU A 86 24.30 -10.95 -3.20
N ILE A 87 24.54 -9.66 -3.31
CA ILE A 87 24.43 -8.71 -2.19
C ILE A 87 23.11 -7.97 -2.35
N VAL A 88 22.30 -7.98 -1.30
CA VAL A 88 20.93 -7.44 -1.30
C VAL A 88 20.76 -6.53 -0.09
N ASN A 89 20.28 -5.31 -0.29
CA ASN A 89 19.87 -4.46 0.83
C ASN A 89 18.38 -4.67 1.16
N THR A 90 17.99 -4.36 2.40
CA THR A 90 16.59 -4.27 2.84
C THR A 90 16.37 -2.93 3.48
N ALA A 91 15.30 -2.23 3.10
CA ALA A 91 15.06 -0.83 3.45
C ALA A 91 13.58 -0.55 3.79
N GLY A 92 12.91 -1.52 4.41
CA GLY A 92 11.51 -1.41 4.79
C GLY A 92 11.29 -1.07 6.27
N TRP A 93 10.27 -1.66 6.85
CA TRP A 93 9.91 -1.45 8.26
C TRP A 93 10.93 -2.02 9.23
N HIS A 94 11.39 -3.27 8.97
CA HIS A 94 12.35 -3.95 9.85
C HIS A 94 13.72 -3.28 9.84
N ASP A 95 14.61 -3.77 10.70
CA ASP A 95 15.99 -3.32 10.70
C ASP A 95 16.60 -3.39 9.31
N HIS A 96 17.16 -2.28 8.87
CA HIS A 96 17.80 -2.19 7.59
C HIS A 96 19.11 -2.98 7.57
N SER A 97 19.28 -3.80 6.57
CA SER A 97 20.46 -4.66 6.47
C SER A 97 21.00 -4.75 5.05
N VAL A 98 22.26 -5.15 4.96
CA VAL A 98 22.90 -5.61 3.73
C VAL A 98 23.20 -7.08 3.87
N ASN A 99 22.61 -7.89 3.01
CA ASN A 99 22.62 -9.34 3.08
C ASN A 99 23.48 -9.94 1.96
N VAL A 100 24.35 -10.87 2.30
CA VAL A 100 25.15 -11.62 1.33
C VAL A 100 24.53 -13.00 1.17
N ILE A 101 24.09 -13.32 -0.03
CA ILE A 101 23.53 -14.62 -0.38
C ILE A 101 24.59 -15.43 -1.11
N ASP A 102 24.92 -16.61 -0.60
CA ASP A 102 25.75 -17.60 -1.28
C ASP A 102 24.93 -18.31 -2.37
N LEU A 103 25.31 -18.13 -3.63
CA LEU A 103 24.56 -18.65 -4.77
C LEU A 103 24.76 -20.16 -4.99
N ALA A 104 25.76 -20.79 -4.36
CA ALA A 104 25.93 -22.23 -4.42
C ALA A 104 24.95 -22.95 -3.47
N THR A 105 24.59 -22.31 -2.36
CA THR A 105 23.71 -22.86 -1.34
C THR A 105 22.30 -22.25 -1.32
N ASN A 106 22.11 -21.11 -2.00
CA ASN A 106 20.89 -20.29 -1.95
C ASN A 106 20.50 -19.93 -0.52
N LYS A 107 21.46 -19.49 0.27
CA LYS A 107 21.24 -19.08 1.67
C LYS A 107 21.90 -17.74 1.96
N VAL A 108 21.32 -16.99 2.88
CA VAL A 108 21.98 -15.82 3.46
C VAL A 108 23.19 -16.29 4.25
N ALA A 109 24.37 -15.96 3.76
CA ALA A 109 25.64 -16.30 4.40
C ALA A 109 26.03 -15.27 5.48
N GLN A 110 25.64 -14.01 5.28
CA GLN A 110 25.85 -12.92 6.22
C GLN A 110 24.73 -11.89 6.09
N SER A 111 24.33 -11.31 7.23
CA SER A 111 23.52 -10.10 7.30
C SER A 111 24.26 -9.07 8.14
N VAL A 112 24.39 -7.86 7.63
CA VAL A 112 25.02 -6.74 8.33
C VAL A 112 23.92 -5.69 8.56
N ASN A 113 23.57 -5.45 9.82
CA ASN A 113 22.66 -4.36 10.17
C ASN A 113 23.39 -3.03 9.90
N VAL A 114 22.74 -2.15 9.13
CA VAL A 114 23.31 -0.85 8.73
C VAL A 114 22.50 0.33 9.27
N GLY A 115 21.51 0.04 10.13
CA GLY A 115 20.65 1.01 10.79
C GLY A 115 19.64 1.66 9.84
N LYS A 116 20.10 2.26 8.77
CA LYS A 116 19.25 2.79 7.69
C LYS A 116 19.95 2.68 6.34
N ASN A 117 19.19 2.49 5.29
CA ASN A 117 19.63 2.57 3.90
C ASN A 117 18.46 2.86 2.97
N TRP A 118 18.77 3.05 1.67
CA TRP A 118 17.78 3.30 0.64
C TRP A 118 18.17 2.59 -0.67
N ALA A 119 17.62 3.04 -1.80
CA ALA A 119 17.70 2.37 -3.10
C ALA A 119 19.11 2.29 -3.72
N GLY A 120 20.08 3.08 -3.28
CA GLY A 120 21.43 3.13 -3.88
C GLY A 120 22.35 2.09 -3.27
N MET A 121 22.91 1.22 -4.11
CA MET A 121 23.98 0.29 -3.72
C MET A 121 24.86 -0.02 -4.92
N CYS A 122 26.19 0.13 -4.76
CA CYS A 122 27.14 -0.21 -5.80
C CYS A 122 28.48 -0.67 -5.21
N LEU A 123 29.16 -1.59 -5.91
CA LEU A 123 30.56 -1.92 -5.64
C LEU A 123 31.48 -0.94 -6.39
N ASP A 124 32.60 -0.58 -5.78
CA ASP A 124 33.65 0.15 -6.48
C ASP A 124 34.18 -0.67 -7.67
N GLN A 125 34.90 -0.03 -8.60
CA GLN A 125 35.36 -0.71 -9.82
C GLN A 125 36.37 -1.85 -9.57
N VAL A 126 37.01 -1.87 -8.41
CA VAL A 126 37.91 -2.97 -8.02
C VAL A 126 37.19 -4.04 -7.20
N GLY A 127 35.92 -3.83 -6.91
CA GLY A 127 35.05 -4.79 -6.21
C GLY A 127 35.42 -5.03 -4.74
N LYS A 128 36.08 -4.07 -4.08
CA LYS A 128 36.54 -4.18 -2.70
C LYS A 128 35.74 -3.37 -1.71
N THR A 129 35.03 -2.35 -2.17
CA THR A 129 34.23 -1.47 -1.33
C THR A 129 32.79 -1.42 -1.83
N LEU A 130 31.86 -1.77 -0.97
CA LEU A 130 30.46 -1.59 -1.20
C LEU A 130 30.01 -0.25 -0.61
N LEU A 131 29.35 0.55 -1.44
CA LEU A 131 28.71 1.80 -1.04
C LEU A 131 27.21 1.59 -1.01
N VAL A 132 26.56 2.08 0.03
CA VAL A 132 25.12 1.98 0.23
C VAL A 132 24.57 3.37 0.60
N SER A 133 23.51 3.80 -0.04
CA SER A 133 22.86 5.06 0.30
C SER A 133 22.21 5.00 1.68
N GLY A 134 22.38 6.05 2.47
CA GLY A 134 21.88 6.13 3.83
C GLY A 134 20.49 6.76 3.96
N GLY A 135 19.86 7.18 2.85
CA GLY A 135 18.59 7.91 2.94
C GLY A 135 18.74 9.25 3.68
N GLY A 136 17.74 9.59 4.48
CA GLY A 136 17.72 10.77 5.35
C GLY A 136 18.49 10.59 6.67
N SER A 137 18.38 11.54 7.58
CA SER A 137 18.87 11.40 8.98
C SER A 137 17.76 10.76 9.84
N PRO A 138 18.09 9.84 10.76
CA PRO A 138 17.10 9.29 11.65
C PRO A 138 16.67 10.32 12.69
N GLU A 139 15.49 10.15 13.24
CA GLU A 139 14.97 10.98 14.31
C GLU A 139 15.75 10.80 15.62
N ALA A 140 15.70 11.82 16.49
CA ALA A 140 16.33 11.76 17.81
C ALA A 140 15.72 10.66 18.70
N SER A 141 14.43 10.38 18.54
CA SER A 141 13.72 9.25 19.18
C SER A 141 14.34 7.92 18.80
N PHE A 142 14.52 7.67 17.50
CA PHE A 142 15.17 6.47 16.98
C PHE A 142 16.59 6.28 17.53
N LEU A 143 17.40 7.34 17.51
CA LEU A 143 18.77 7.28 18.03
C LEU A 143 18.80 6.98 19.53
N LYS A 144 17.85 7.54 20.29
CA LYS A 144 17.70 7.26 21.70
C LYS A 144 17.29 5.81 21.95
N ASP A 145 16.32 5.31 21.23
CA ASP A 145 15.83 3.93 21.37
C ASP A 145 16.91 2.92 20.96
N ALA A 146 17.65 3.21 19.88
CA ALA A 146 18.80 2.40 19.48
C ALA A 146 19.88 2.36 20.57
N ALA A 147 20.15 3.51 21.23
CA ALA A 147 21.08 3.57 22.36
C ALA A 147 20.57 2.78 23.57
N ASP A 148 19.29 2.92 23.90
CA ASP A 148 18.64 2.20 25.00
C ASP A 148 18.60 0.67 24.74
N MET A 149 18.58 0.24 23.48
CA MET A 149 18.72 -1.16 23.07
C MET A 149 20.18 -1.66 23.00
N GLY A 150 21.15 -0.82 23.33
CA GLY A 150 22.55 -1.19 23.43
C GLY A 150 23.37 -0.99 22.15
N ALA A 151 22.91 -0.15 21.21
CA ALA A 151 23.73 0.25 20.07
C ALA A 151 25.02 0.94 20.55
N THR A 152 26.14 0.58 19.95
CA THR A 152 27.43 1.19 20.30
C THR A 152 27.50 2.63 19.79
N SER A 153 28.36 3.46 20.41
CA SER A 153 28.59 4.83 19.93
C SER A 153 29.02 4.89 18.47
N GLU A 154 29.73 3.87 17.97
CA GLU A 154 30.14 3.76 16.57
C GLU A 154 28.96 3.42 15.66
N GLN A 155 28.06 2.56 16.10
CA GLN A 155 26.81 2.28 15.38
C GLN A 155 25.92 3.52 15.34
N LEU A 156 25.75 4.22 16.47
CA LEU A 156 24.98 5.47 16.51
C LEU A 156 25.59 6.54 15.58
N ALA A 157 26.90 6.67 15.57
CA ALA A 157 27.57 7.59 14.64
C ALA A 157 27.38 7.20 13.17
N SER A 158 27.27 5.91 12.85
CA SER A 158 27.07 5.46 11.47
C SER A 158 25.71 5.88 10.88
N PHE A 159 24.70 6.08 11.72
CA PHE A 159 23.39 6.56 11.29
C PHE A 159 23.40 7.99 10.75
N HIS A 160 24.41 8.78 11.09
CA HIS A 160 24.54 10.17 10.61
C HIS A 160 25.20 10.28 9.23
N HIS A 161 25.84 9.22 8.72
CA HIS A 161 26.47 9.28 7.43
C HIS A 161 25.48 9.04 6.28
N PRO A 162 25.42 9.93 5.27
CA PRO A 162 24.54 9.79 4.12
C PRO A 162 24.95 8.64 3.18
N ILE A 163 26.19 8.17 3.27
CA ILE A 163 26.72 7.07 2.48
C ILE A 163 27.40 6.09 3.40
N LEU A 164 26.88 4.88 3.47
CA LEU A 164 27.47 3.79 4.22
C LEU A 164 28.54 3.11 3.38
N ARG A 165 29.59 2.67 4.03
CA ARG A 165 30.73 2.05 3.40
C ARG A 165 31.06 0.71 4.09
N LEU A 166 31.21 -0.34 3.29
CA LEU A 166 31.59 -1.67 3.76
C LEU A 166 32.73 -2.21 2.89
N SER A 167 33.77 -2.78 3.51
CA SER A 167 34.74 -3.54 2.75
C SER A 167 34.15 -4.88 2.35
N TYR A 168 34.47 -5.34 1.15
CA TYR A 168 34.06 -6.64 0.62
C TYR A 168 35.26 -7.53 0.33
N ALA A 169 35.26 -8.76 0.81
CA ALA A 169 36.22 -9.79 0.50
C ALA A 169 35.58 -11.19 0.65
N ASP A 170 35.65 -11.98 -0.40
CA ASP A 170 35.29 -13.42 -0.43
C ASP A 170 33.90 -13.70 0.25
N GLY A 171 32.89 -12.95 -0.13
CA GLY A 171 31.53 -13.09 0.41
C GLY A 171 31.32 -12.49 1.80
N LYS A 172 32.30 -11.75 2.33
CA LYS A 172 32.19 -11.09 3.63
C LYS A 172 32.19 -9.57 3.50
N LEU A 173 31.24 -8.95 4.15
CA LEU A 173 31.14 -7.50 4.34
C LEU A 173 31.60 -7.13 5.75
N THR A 174 32.39 -6.05 5.85
CA THR A 174 32.81 -5.48 7.12
C THR A 174 32.54 -3.97 7.10
N PRO A 175 31.75 -3.42 8.03
CA PRO A 175 31.49 -2.00 8.09
C PRO A 175 32.79 -1.17 8.21
N LEU A 176 32.81 -0.04 7.52
CA LEU A 176 33.84 0.98 7.58
C LEU A 176 33.18 2.31 7.96
N THR A 177 33.96 3.30 8.37
CA THR A 177 33.45 4.65 8.57
C THR A 177 32.71 5.13 7.30
N GLY A 178 31.49 5.60 7.49
CA GLY A 178 30.68 6.16 6.40
C GLY A 178 31.31 7.42 5.79
N LEU A 179 30.71 7.89 4.72
CA LEU A 179 31.17 9.09 4.01
C LEU A 179 30.14 10.19 4.13
N ASP A 180 30.61 11.39 4.40
CA ASP A 180 29.81 12.60 4.38
C ASP A 180 29.88 13.28 3.01
N ILE A 181 28.83 14.05 2.68
CA ILE A 181 28.85 14.96 1.55
C ILE A 181 29.20 16.35 2.11
N PRO A 182 30.40 16.89 1.84
CA PRO A 182 30.81 18.21 2.36
C PRO A 182 29.81 19.30 1.97
N GLY A 183 29.43 20.13 2.94
CA GLY A 183 28.49 21.25 2.73
C GLY A 183 27.01 20.89 2.97
N LEU A 184 26.69 19.64 3.21
CA LEU A 184 25.37 19.24 3.70
C LEU A 184 25.46 19.07 5.22
N SER A 185 24.94 20.03 5.98
CA SER A 185 24.97 19.98 7.45
C SER A 185 23.84 19.09 7.99
N ASP A 186 24.11 18.34 9.04
CA ASP A 186 23.08 17.76 9.90
C ASP A 186 22.47 18.91 10.74
N ASN A 187 21.46 19.57 10.21
CA ASN A 187 20.71 20.61 10.93
C ASN A 187 19.59 20.03 11.81
N ALA A 188 19.56 18.72 12.04
CA ALA A 188 18.54 18.03 12.82
C ALA A 188 18.33 18.59 14.24
N GLU A 189 19.29 19.33 14.78
CA GLU A 189 19.21 19.89 16.15
C GLU A 189 18.41 21.19 16.28
N LYS A 190 17.91 21.79 15.21
CA LYS A 190 17.42 23.19 15.26
C LYS A 190 15.94 23.41 14.97
N ILE A 191 15.17 22.40 14.65
CA ILE A 191 13.75 22.60 14.37
C ILE A 191 12.92 21.84 15.40
N PRO A 192 12.46 22.46 16.48
CA PRO A 192 11.48 21.85 17.38
C PRO A 192 10.14 21.71 16.62
N ASN A 193 9.61 20.50 16.56
CA ASN A 193 8.28 20.15 16.05
C ASN A 193 8.05 20.23 14.53
N ASP A 194 9.06 20.17 13.68
CA ASP A 194 8.86 19.99 12.26
C ASP A 194 9.33 18.59 11.87
N TYR A 195 8.39 17.72 11.46
CA TYR A 195 8.63 16.31 11.09
C TYR A 195 9.44 16.13 9.80
N HIS A 196 9.75 17.22 9.12
CA HIS A 196 10.56 17.22 7.91
C HIS A 196 12.04 17.17 8.28
N ILE A 197 12.51 15.97 8.45
CA ILE A 197 13.89 15.65 8.83
C ILE A 197 14.82 16.13 7.74
N ASN A 198 15.66 17.07 8.09
CA ASN A 198 16.76 17.60 7.29
C ASN A 198 16.40 17.86 5.81
N ARG A 199 15.72 18.97 5.55
CA ARG A 199 15.33 19.44 4.19
C ARG A 199 16.48 19.56 3.18
N GLU A 200 17.71 19.27 3.56
CA GLU A 200 18.86 19.36 2.69
C GLU A 200 19.38 18.01 2.20
N ARG A 201 18.98 16.89 2.81
CA ARG A 201 19.63 15.61 2.57
C ARG A 201 18.70 14.40 2.62
N PHE A 202 18.56 13.74 1.47
CA PHE A 202 18.07 12.37 1.37
C PHE A 202 18.79 11.67 0.21
N VAL A 203 19.75 10.78 0.54
CA VAL A 203 20.57 10.11 -0.47
C VAL A 203 19.88 8.85 -0.99
N ALA A 204 19.59 8.83 -2.29
CA ALA A 204 18.97 7.71 -2.97
C ALA A 204 19.94 6.96 -3.89
N GLY A 205 20.01 7.29 -5.16
CA GLY A 205 20.80 6.55 -6.14
C GLY A 205 22.31 6.68 -5.97
N LEU A 206 23.05 5.61 -6.23
CA LEU A 206 24.52 5.58 -6.26
C LEU A 206 25.03 4.89 -7.53
N ALA A 207 26.11 5.40 -8.12
CA ALA A 207 26.80 4.75 -9.23
C ALA A 207 28.32 4.89 -9.11
N ALA A 208 29.04 3.77 -9.28
CA ALA A 208 30.49 3.74 -9.23
C ALA A 208 31.11 4.11 -10.59
N GLY A 209 31.90 5.16 -10.62
CA GLY A 209 32.60 5.67 -11.81
C GLY A 209 34.07 5.24 -11.91
N LYS A 210 34.76 5.75 -12.92
CA LYS A 210 36.18 5.47 -13.16
C LYS A 210 37.07 6.13 -12.07
N ASN A 211 38.23 5.57 -11.81
CA ASN A 211 39.27 6.12 -10.94
C ASN A 211 38.81 6.41 -9.48
N GLY A 212 37.99 5.54 -8.92
CA GLY A 212 37.47 5.67 -7.56
C GLY A 212 36.41 6.77 -7.39
N ALA A 213 36.00 7.40 -8.48
CA ALA A 213 34.86 8.34 -8.43
C ALA A 213 33.55 7.58 -8.21
N PHE A 214 32.60 8.21 -7.57
CA PHE A 214 31.23 7.74 -7.53
C PHE A 214 30.27 8.92 -7.52
N TYR A 215 29.05 8.64 -7.95
CA TYR A 215 28.00 9.62 -8.11
C TYR A 215 26.91 9.35 -7.09
N VAL A 216 26.42 10.40 -6.47
CA VAL A 216 25.47 10.38 -5.36
C VAL A 216 24.26 11.23 -5.70
N VAL A 217 23.12 10.64 -5.75
CA VAL A 217 21.84 11.34 -5.94
C VAL A 217 21.30 11.78 -4.60
N ASN A 218 21.08 13.08 -4.41
CA ASN A 218 20.38 13.61 -3.28
C ASN A 218 18.97 14.05 -3.72
N THR A 219 18.00 13.22 -3.36
CA THR A 219 16.58 13.43 -3.70
C THR A 219 16.03 14.71 -3.10
N GLN A 220 16.49 15.07 -1.90
CA GLN A 220 15.92 16.17 -1.14
C GLN A 220 16.23 17.57 -1.72
N ASN A 221 17.39 17.75 -2.31
CA ASN A 221 17.79 19.04 -2.87
C ASN A 221 17.99 19.03 -4.40
N ASP A 222 17.49 17.99 -5.09
CA ASP A 222 17.51 17.87 -6.55
C ASP A 222 18.92 17.93 -7.15
N THR A 223 19.91 17.32 -6.49
CA THR A 223 21.33 17.47 -6.84
C THR A 223 22.02 16.13 -6.99
N VAL A 224 22.93 16.05 -7.93
CA VAL A 224 23.89 14.94 -8.04
C VAL A 224 25.29 15.42 -7.69
N TYR A 225 25.95 14.68 -6.82
CA TYR A 225 27.32 14.95 -6.41
C TYR A 225 28.27 13.92 -7.02
N LYS A 226 29.44 14.37 -7.43
CA LYS A 226 30.59 13.51 -7.75
C LYS A 226 31.57 13.58 -6.60
N THR A 227 31.93 12.44 -6.05
CA THR A 227 32.88 12.34 -4.93
C THR A 227 33.77 11.09 -5.12
N TYR A 228 34.63 10.79 -4.16
CA TYR A 228 35.63 9.73 -4.25
C TYR A 228 35.71 8.92 -2.96
N VAL A 229 36.01 7.65 -3.07
CA VAL A 229 36.12 6.73 -1.92
C VAL A 229 37.39 7.00 -1.07
N ASP A 230 38.42 7.61 -1.65
CA ASP A 230 39.67 7.91 -0.96
C ASP A 230 39.54 9.09 0.00
N ALA A 231 39.99 8.92 1.24
CA ALA A 231 39.90 9.93 2.30
C ALA A 231 40.59 11.25 1.96
N ASP A 232 41.62 11.25 1.11
CA ASP A 232 42.29 12.48 0.70
C ASP A 232 41.48 13.33 -0.27
N PHE A 233 40.62 12.74 -1.07
CA PHE A 233 39.71 13.45 -1.94
C PHE A 233 38.50 14.03 -1.19
N MET A 234 38.16 13.52 -0.01
CA MET A 234 37.07 14.08 0.82
C MET A 234 37.35 15.48 1.32
N LYS A 235 38.57 15.96 1.25
CA LYS A 235 38.95 17.35 1.63
C LYS A 235 38.63 18.38 0.55
N SER A 236 38.35 17.97 -0.67
CA SER A 236 37.89 18.85 -1.75
C SER A 236 36.37 18.96 -1.75
N ALA A 237 35.84 20.17 -1.95
CA ALA A 237 34.38 20.32 -2.11
C ALA A 237 33.86 19.43 -3.25
N PRO A 238 32.79 18.68 -3.06
CA PRO A 238 32.25 17.83 -4.12
C PRO A 238 31.80 18.69 -5.28
N ILE A 239 31.99 18.20 -6.49
CA ILE A 239 31.42 18.81 -7.68
C ILE A 239 29.98 18.39 -7.74
N SER A 240 29.06 19.33 -7.85
CA SER A 240 27.62 19.07 -7.89
C SER A 240 26.97 19.65 -9.14
N VAL A 241 25.85 19.06 -9.52
CA VAL A 241 25.00 19.52 -10.62
C VAL A 241 23.53 19.39 -10.24
N GLN A 242 22.77 20.45 -10.48
CA GLN A 242 21.33 20.46 -10.29
C GLN A 242 20.63 19.65 -11.38
N VAL A 243 19.65 18.81 -10.99
CA VAL A 243 18.89 17.95 -11.90
C VAL A 243 17.39 18.27 -11.82
N GLY A 244 16.50 17.38 -12.26
CA GLY A 244 15.07 17.56 -12.12
C GLY A 244 14.59 17.27 -10.70
N TYR A 245 13.29 17.48 -10.49
CA TYR A 245 12.65 17.36 -9.17
C TYR A 245 12.66 15.95 -8.64
N ARG A 246 13.11 15.78 -7.39
CA ARG A 246 13.17 14.52 -6.63
C ARG A 246 13.84 13.42 -7.43
N PRO A 247 15.14 13.51 -7.74
CA PRO A 247 15.86 12.44 -8.44
C PRO A 247 15.92 11.17 -7.59
N TYR A 248 15.77 9.99 -8.23
CA TYR A 248 15.75 8.69 -7.56
C TYR A 248 17.00 7.85 -7.80
N ALA A 249 17.30 7.54 -9.06
CA ALA A 249 18.40 6.66 -9.44
C ALA A 249 19.37 7.33 -10.41
N CYS A 250 20.57 6.76 -10.50
CA CYS A 250 21.52 7.13 -11.53
C CYS A 250 22.20 5.90 -12.14
N ALA A 251 22.48 5.98 -13.44
CA ALA A 251 23.10 4.90 -14.20
C ALA A 251 24.17 5.44 -15.15
N LEU A 252 25.36 4.87 -15.08
CA LEU A 252 26.46 5.20 -16.01
C LEU A 252 26.29 4.48 -17.33
N SER A 253 26.53 5.20 -18.42
CA SER A 253 26.67 4.62 -19.75
C SER A 253 27.81 3.58 -19.80
N PRO A 254 27.78 2.60 -20.74
CA PRO A 254 28.78 1.57 -20.81
C PRO A 254 30.22 2.08 -20.97
N ASP A 255 30.42 3.23 -21.59
CA ASP A 255 31.74 3.90 -21.72
C ASP A 255 32.10 4.72 -20.45
N GLY A 256 31.14 4.95 -19.57
CA GLY A 256 31.28 5.74 -18.33
C GLY A 256 31.39 7.25 -18.56
N GLU A 257 31.04 7.76 -19.73
CA GLU A 257 31.15 9.18 -20.08
C GLU A 257 29.88 9.95 -19.80
N THR A 258 28.74 9.26 -19.75
CA THR A 258 27.43 9.84 -19.44
C THR A 258 26.85 9.22 -18.16
N LEU A 259 26.35 10.09 -17.28
CA LEU A 259 25.48 9.69 -16.16
C LEU A 259 24.03 10.07 -16.49
N ALA A 260 23.15 9.09 -16.53
CA ALA A 260 21.71 9.32 -16.59
C ALA A 260 21.15 9.36 -15.17
N VAL A 261 20.23 10.28 -14.89
CA VAL A 261 19.57 10.47 -13.58
C VAL A 261 18.08 10.52 -13.80
N SER A 262 17.33 9.60 -13.19
CA SER A 262 15.87 9.63 -13.20
C SER A 262 15.36 10.68 -12.23
N ASN A 263 14.52 11.59 -12.70
CA ASN A 263 13.88 12.63 -11.89
C ASN A 263 12.46 12.16 -11.57
N TRP A 264 12.30 11.55 -10.42
CA TRP A 264 11.12 10.80 -9.99
C TRP A 264 9.87 11.66 -10.05
N GLY A 265 9.94 12.88 -9.50
CA GLY A 265 8.82 13.83 -9.48
C GLY A 265 8.70 14.75 -10.70
N ASP A 266 9.54 14.59 -11.73
CA ASP A 266 9.60 15.51 -12.89
C ASP A 266 9.36 14.83 -14.26
N GLN A 267 9.02 13.55 -14.26
CA GLN A 267 8.76 12.78 -15.48
C GLN A 267 9.86 12.91 -16.53
N SER A 268 11.11 12.93 -16.09
CA SER A 268 12.25 13.17 -16.98
C SER A 268 13.51 12.42 -16.55
N VAL A 269 14.47 12.33 -17.46
CA VAL A 269 15.83 11.85 -17.20
C VAL A 269 16.79 12.97 -17.56
N THR A 270 17.66 13.33 -16.62
CA THR A 270 18.76 14.30 -16.84
C THR A 270 20.01 13.55 -17.27
N PHE A 271 20.74 14.06 -18.26
CA PHE A 271 22.00 13.51 -18.76
C PHE A 271 23.16 14.43 -18.39
N ILE A 272 24.18 13.86 -17.74
CA ILE A 272 25.33 14.59 -17.20
C ILE A 272 26.59 14.03 -17.83
N ASP A 273 27.45 14.89 -18.36
CA ASP A 273 28.82 14.55 -18.75
C ASP A 273 29.68 14.30 -17.51
N THR A 274 30.24 13.12 -17.37
CA THR A 274 30.92 12.67 -16.15
C THR A 274 32.27 13.34 -15.92
N GLN A 275 32.90 13.90 -16.96
CA GLN A 275 34.17 14.61 -16.86
C GLN A 275 33.96 16.04 -16.38
N SER A 276 33.09 16.78 -17.04
CA SER A 276 32.82 18.19 -16.74
C SER A 276 31.80 18.41 -15.63
N MET A 277 31.02 17.39 -15.29
CA MET A 277 29.84 17.47 -14.40
C MET A 277 28.88 18.58 -14.83
N LYS A 278 28.58 18.63 -16.12
CA LYS A 278 27.57 19.52 -16.68
C LYS A 278 26.39 18.75 -17.21
N ASP A 279 25.20 19.22 -16.91
CA ASP A 279 23.95 18.80 -17.57
C ASP A 279 24.03 19.23 -19.04
N TYR A 280 23.78 18.31 -19.97
CA TYR A 280 23.72 18.60 -21.40
C TYR A 280 22.37 18.27 -22.02
N GLY A 281 21.40 17.84 -21.22
CA GLY A 281 20.03 17.65 -21.68
C GLY A 281 19.15 16.89 -20.71
N ARG A 282 17.86 17.17 -20.85
CA ARG A 282 16.78 16.51 -20.10
C ARG A 282 15.75 15.97 -21.07
N ILE A 283 15.40 14.69 -20.94
CA ILE A 283 14.45 14.00 -21.81
C ILE A 283 13.20 13.64 -21.01
N LYS A 284 12.03 14.05 -21.51
CA LYS A 284 10.76 13.69 -20.91
C LYS A 284 10.46 12.19 -21.13
N VAL A 285 9.99 11.52 -20.06
CA VAL A 285 9.60 10.11 -20.05
C VAL A 285 8.20 9.94 -19.42
N GLY A 286 7.83 8.74 -19.01
CA GLY A 286 6.57 8.52 -18.28
C GLY A 286 6.61 9.04 -16.84
N SER A 287 5.49 8.92 -16.13
CA SER A 287 5.35 9.37 -14.75
C SER A 287 6.15 8.47 -13.81
N HIS A 288 6.73 9.06 -12.78
CA HIS A 288 7.55 8.45 -11.75
C HIS A 288 8.66 7.56 -12.34
N PRO A 289 9.62 8.13 -13.13
CA PRO A 289 10.76 7.38 -13.61
C PRO A 289 11.67 7.03 -12.42
N ASN A 290 11.88 5.74 -12.19
CA ASN A 290 12.68 5.24 -11.08
C ASN A 290 13.94 4.49 -11.58
N GLU A 291 13.95 3.18 -11.62
CA GLU A 291 15.14 2.39 -12.00
C GLU A 291 15.47 2.50 -13.49
N MET A 292 16.77 2.44 -13.81
CA MET A 292 17.28 2.56 -15.18
C MET A 292 18.38 1.54 -15.47
N VAL A 293 18.45 1.06 -16.71
CA VAL A 293 19.53 0.18 -17.17
C VAL A 293 19.99 0.52 -18.59
N TRP A 294 21.30 0.63 -18.77
CA TRP A 294 21.92 0.81 -20.09
C TRP A 294 22.15 -0.51 -20.81
N GLY A 295 21.74 -0.57 -22.06
CA GLY A 295 22.17 -1.59 -23.00
C GLY A 295 23.58 -1.29 -23.57
N LYS A 296 24.36 -2.35 -23.86
CA LYS A 296 25.65 -2.21 -24.51
C LYS A 296 25.59 -1.54 -25.89
N ASP A 297 24.40 -1.45 -26.47
CA ASP A 297 24.10 -0.83 -27.74
C ASP A 297 23.73 0.66 -27.64
N GLY A 298 23.87 1.24 -26.45
CA GLY A 298 23.62 2.66 -26.18
C GLY A 298 22.15 3.03 -25.96
N ARG A 299 21.23 2.05 -25.81
CA ARG A 299 19.87 2.31 -25.36
C ARG A 299 19.82 2.40 -23.84
N LEU A 300 19.10 3.37 -23.34
CA LEU A 300 18.72 3.46 -21.91
C LEU A 300 17.27 3.06 -21.76
N PHE A 301 17.01 2.07 -20.90
CA PHE A 301 15.68 1.67 -20.49
C PHE A 301 15.34 2.31 -19.15
N VAL A 302 14.17 2.93 -19.04
CA VAL A 302 13.72 3.68 -17.85
C VAL A 302 12.37 3.13 -17.44
N ALA A 303 12.26 2.60 -16.23
CA ALA A 303 10.98 2.20 -15.66
C ALA A 303 10.19 3.44 -15.23
N ASN A 304 8.90 3.51 -15.60
CA ASN A 304 7.99 4.60 -15.27
C ASN A 304 6.85 4.02 -14.44
N SER A 305 6.99 4.01 -13.11
CA SER A 305 6.06 3.33 -12.20
C SER A 305 4.63 3.86 -12.29
N GLY A 306 4.46 5.18 -12.41
CA GLY A 306 3.15 5.81 -12.57
C GLY A 306 2.55 5.75 -13.98
N SER A 307 3.14 5.02 -14.93
CA SER A 307 2.67 4.98 -16.33
C SER A 307 2.56 3.58 -16.93
N ASN A 308 2.70 2.51 -16.14
CA ASN A 308 2.71 1.11 -16.62
C ASN A 308 3.64 0.90 -17.83
N SER A 309 4.84 1.50 -17.83
CA SER A 309 5.66 1.50 -19.03
C SER A 309 7.15 1.57 -18.77
N VAL A 310 7.93 1.18 -19.79
CA VAL A 310 9.35 1.45 -19.89
C VAL A 310 9.60 2.38 -21.06
N SER A 311 10.29 3.51 -20.82
CA SER A 311 10.77 4.37 -21.90
C SER A 311 12.12 3.88 -22.41
N VAL A 312 12.30 3.80 -23.73
CA VAL A 312 13.57 3.48 -24.39
C VAL A 312 14.16 4.75 -24.98
N ILE A 313 15.26 5.22 -24.42
CA ILE A 313 15.95 6.42 -24.87
C ILE A 313 17.15 6.01 -25.74
N ARG A 314 17.29 6.72 -26.87
CA ARG A 314 18.44 6.60 -27.75
C ARG A 314 18.86 7.98 -28.22
N GLY A 315 20.11 8.37 -27.96
CA GLY A 315 20.56 9.72 -28.21
C GLY A 315 19.79 10.74 -27.38
N ASP A 316 19.08 11.64 -28.03
CA ASP A 316 18.40 12.79 -27.44
C ASP A 316 16.88 12.64 -27.30
N LYS A 317 16.34 11.44 -27.48
CA LYS A 317 14.87 11.23 -27.45
C LYS A 317 14.46 9.84 -27.01
N VAL A 318 13.20 9.77 -26.55
CA VAL A 318 12.47 8.49 -26.40
C VAL A 318 12.15 7.97 -27.80
N THR A 319 12.63 6.78 -28.10
CA THR A 319 12.40 6.10 -29.40
C THR A 319 11.26 5.09 -29.34
N GLU A 320 10.94 4.61 -28.14
CA GLU A 320 9.88 3.63 -27.88
C GLU A 320 9.36 3.77 -26.46
N THR A 321 8.09 3.47 -26.27
CA THR A 321 7.46 3.29 -24.94
C THR A 321 6.83 1.91 -24.90
N ILE A 322 7.37 1.02 -24.09
CA ILE A 322 6.93 -0.36 -23.94
C ILE A 322 5.91 -0.42 -22.80
N LYS A 323 4.71 -0.91 -23.07
CA LYS A 323 3.71 -1.17 -22.03
C LYS A 323 4.02 -2.47 -21.31
N THR A 324 4.00 -2.45 -19.97
CA THR A 324 4.35 -3.59 -19.12
C THR A 324 3.16 -4.17 -18.36
N SER A 325 1.99 -3.52 -18.44
CA SER A 325 0.74 -4.01 -17.87
C SER A 325 0.27 -5.31 -18.53
N LEU A 326 -0.60 -6.04 -17.86
CA LEU A 326 -1.16 -7.31 -18.35
C LEU A 326 -1.91 -7.14 -19.67
N SER A 327 -2.56 -5.99 -19.88
CA SER A 327 -3.09 -5.57 -21.15
C SER A 327 -2.59 -4.17 -21.52
N PRO A 328 -2.27 -3.88 -22.79
CA PRO A 328 -1.81 -2.56 -23.22
C PRO A 328 -2.80 -1.42 -22.94
N THR A 329 -4.08 -1.76 -22.73
CA THR A 329 -5.17 -0.81 -22.47
C THR A 329 -5.53 -0.71 -20.99
N ASP A 330 -4.83 -1.42 -20.12
CA ASP A 330 -5.10 -1.34 -18.68
C ASP A 330 -4.83 0.09 -18.15
N PRO A 331 -5.66 0.58 -17.23
CA PRO A 331 -5.36 1.79 -16.50
C PRO A 331 -4.08 1.60 -15.66
N ILE A 332 -3.58 2.65 -15.03
CA ILE A 332 -2.38 2.57 -14.21
C ILE A 332 -2.54 1.60 -13.05
N GLY A 333 -1.40 1.24 -12.41
CA GLY A 333 -1.35 0.37 -11.24
C GLY A 333 -0.49 -0.89 -11.41
N SER A 334 0.27 -1.05 -12.52
CA SER A 334 1.26 -2.14 -12.62
C SER A 334 2.53 -1.85 -11.86
N THR A 335 2.89 -0.59 -11.74
CA THR A 335 4.06 -0.07 -11.02
C THR A 335 5.37 -0.75 -11.44
N PRO A 336 5.87 -0.51 -12.68
CA PRO A 336 7.21 -0.97 -13.08
C PRO A 336 8.27 -0.36 -12.17
N ASP A 337 8.94 -1.18 -11.35
CA ASP A 337 9.75 -0.71 -10.24
C ASP A 337 11.24 -1.06 -10.36
N ALA A 338 11.57 -2.19 -10.96
CA ALA A 338 12.95 -2.62 -11.13
C ALA A 338 13.19 -3.20 -12.51
N LEU A 339 14.43 -3.06 -13.01
CA LEU A 339 14.87 -3.51 -14.33
C LEU A 339 16.08 -4.42 -14.25
N ALA A 340 16.10 -5.48 -15.07
CA ALA A 340 17.29 -6.26 -15.33
C ALA A 340 17.41 -6.59 -16.82
N LEU A 341 18.57 -6.29 -17.42
CA LEU A 341 18.86 -6.60 -18.83
C LEU A 341 19.74 -7.83 -18.91
N SER A 342 19.36 -8.80 -19.75
CA SER A 342 20.17 -10.01 -19.96
C SER A 342 21.59 -9.67 -20.45
N PRO A 343 22.61 -10.46 -20.12
CA PRO A 343 24.01 -10.19 -20.48
C PRO A 343 24.24 -10.05 -21.99
N ASP A 344 23.42 -10.70 -22.82
CA ASP A 344 23.45 -10.60 -24.28
C ASP A 344 22.63 -9.39 -24.81
N GLY A 345 21.96 -8.64 -23.94
CA GLY A 345 21.20 -7.45 -24.30
C GLY A 345 19.88 -7.71 -25.04
N LYS A 346 19.38 -8.95 -25.06
CA LYS A 346 18.21 -9.32 -25.86
C LYS A 346 16.92 -9.42 -25.06
N ARG A 347 17.01 -9.58 -23.74
CA ARG A 347 15.86 -9.70 -22.84
C ARG A 347 15.91 -8.61 -21.78
N LEU A 348 14.82 -7.90 -21.64
CA LEU A 348 14.59 -7.00 -20.53
C LEU A 348 13.56 -7.64 -19.60
N TYR A 349 13.86 -7.67 -18.31
CA TYR A 349 12.97 -8.08 -17.25
C TYR A 349 12.53 -6.84 -16.49
N VAL A 350 11.23 -6.71 -16.23
CA VAL A 350 10.64 -5.55 -15.55
C VAL A 350 9.78 -6.07 -14.41
N ALA A 351 10.12 -5.72 -13.18
CA ALA A 351 9.28 -6.00 -12.04
C ALA A 351 8.11 -5.03 -12.04
N ASN A 352 6.90 -5.55 -12.16
CA ASN A 352 5.67 -4.82 -11.98
C ASN A 352 5.22 -5.04 -10.53
N ALA A 353 5.57 -4.11 -9.63
CA ALA A 353 5.47 -4.30 -8.19
C ALA A 353 4.03 -4.61 -7.75
N ASP A 354 3.07 -3.86 -8.23
CA ASP A 354 1.68 -4.01 -7.86
C ASP A 354 0.94 -5.12 -8.59
N ASN A 355 1.46 -5.57 -9.74
CA ASN A 355 0.92 -6.75 -10.41
C ASN A 355 1.43 -8.07 -9.81
N ASN A 356 2.43 -8.01 -8.96
CA ASN A 356 3.10 -9.22 -8.44
C ASN A 356 3.64 -10.11 -9.56
N ASP A 357 4.26 -9.49 -10.58
CA ASP A 357 4.84 -10.20 -11.70
C ASP A 357 6.14 -9.56 -12.20
N VAL A 358 6.85 -10.30 -13.05
CA VAL A 358 7.95 -9.78 -13.86
C VAL A 358 7.61 -9.94 -15.33
N ALA A 359 7.46 -8.82 -16.04
CA ALA A 359 7.31 -8.83 -17.49
C ALA A 359 8.63 -9.23 -18.16
N VAL A 360 8.57 -10.17 -19.12
CA VAL A 360 9.71 -10.62 -19.94
C VAL A 360 9.55 -10.04 -21.32
N ILE A 361 10.51 -9.20 -21.74
CA ILE A 361 10.41 -8.42 -22.97
C ILE A 361 11.58 -8.78 -23.90
N ASP A 362 11.26 -9.08 -25.15
CA ASP A 362 12.26 -9.20 -26.21
C ASP A 362 12.63 -7.80 -26.72
N VAL A 363 13.87 -7.39 -26.47
CA VAL A 363 14.43 -6.11 -26.91
C VAL A 363 15.54 -6.30 -27.95
N SER A 364 15.61 -7.48 -28.58
CA SER A 364 16.65 -7.80 -29.58
C SER A 364 16.47 -7.00 -30.87
N ASP A 365 15.23 -6.68 -31.27
CA ASP A 365 14.98 -5.71 -32.32
C ASP A 365 15.11 -4.29 -31.76
N ARG A 366 15.94 -3.47 -32.42
CA ARG A 366 16.19 -2.09 -32.00
C ARG A 366 15.06 -1.12 -32.34
N ARG A 367 14.04 -1.57 -33.07
CA ARG A 367 12.91 -0.72 -33.54
C ARG A 367 11.65 -1.01 -32.78
N GLU A 368 11.45 -2.25 -32.36
CA GLU A 368 10.22 -2.70 -31.74
C GLU A 368 10.49 -3.80 -30.72
N SER A 369 10.14 -3.55 -29.48
CA SER A 369 10.20 -4.50 -28.38
C SER A 369 8.90 -5.31 -28.28
N LYS A 370 8.96 -6.53 -27.73
CA LYS A 370 7.78 -7.41 -27.60
C LYS A 370 7.70 -7.99 -26.22
N VAL A 371 6.61 -7.76 -25.52
CA VAL A 371 6.29 -8.48 -24.28
C VAL A 371 6.01 -9.93 -24.65
N LEU A 372 6.80 -10.85 -24.10
CA LEU A 372 6.70 -12.29 -24.37
C LEU A 372 5.79 -13.00 -23.38
N GLY A 373 5.62 -12.45 -22.18
CA GLY A 373 4.84 -12.98 -21.09
C GLY A 373 5.32 -12.48 -19.73
N PHE A 374 4.80 -13.11 -18.69
CA PHE A 374 4.98 -12.68 -17.30
C PHE A 374 5.39 -13.86 -16.42
N ILE A 375 6.21 -13.60 -15.40
CA ILE A 375 6.62 -14.55 -14.36
C ILE A 375 5.93 -14.15 -13.06
N PRO A 376 5.15 -15.02 -12.40
CA PRO A 376 4.50 -14.69 -11.14
C PRO A 376 5.52 -14.58 -10.00
N THR A 377 5.32 -13.62 -9.12
CA THR A 377 6.23 -13.34 -7.99
C THR A 377 5.51 -13.42 -6.64
N GLY A 378 6.24 -13.17 -5.56
CA GLY A 378 5.68 -12.82 -4.28
C GLY A 378 5.10 -11.39 -4.29
N TRP A 379 4.65 -10.92 -3.13
CA TRP A 379 3.98 -9.64 -3.01
C TRP A 379 4.97 -8.47 -3.11
N TYR A 380 4.72 -7.55 -4.03
CA TYR A 380 5.47 -6.32 -4.30
C TYR A 380 6.93 -6.58 -4.71
N PRO A 381 7.20 -7.10 -5.94
CA PRO A 381 8.56 -7.25 -6.44
C PRO A 381 9.22 -5.88 -6.68
N SER A 382 10.24 -5.56 -5.88
CA SER A 382 10.89 -4.24 -5.82
C SER A 382 12.35 -4.23 -6.28
N ALA A 383 12.97 -5.40 -6.49
CA ALA A 383 14.35 -5.50 -6.96
C ALA A 383 14.55 -6.67 -7.94
N LEU A 384 15.38 -6.47 -8.94
CA LEU A 384 15.74 -7.49 -9.94
C LEU A 384 17.24 -7.58 -10.15
N ALA A 385 17.74 -8.81 -10.34
CA ALA A 385 19.08 -9.07 -10.85
C ALA A 385 19.09 -10.33 -11.72
N ILE A 386 19.83 -10.31 -12.83
CA ILE A 386 20.09 -11.51 -13.66
C ILE A 386 21.52 -11.96 -13.48
N ALA A 387 21.69 -13.29 -13.29
CA ALA A 387 23.01 -13.86 -13.15
C ALA A 387 23.92 -13.51 -14.36
N PRO A 388 25.25 -13.37 -14.17
CA PRO A 388 26.18 -13.04 -15.25
C PRO A 388 26.17 -14.05 -16.41
N ASP A 389 25.77 -15.30 -16.16
CA ASP A 389 25.62 -16.34 -17.19
C ASP A 389 24.27 -16.29 -17.92
N GLY A 390 23.35 -15.40 -17.49
CA GLY A 390 22.03 -15.21 -18.09
C GLY A 390 21.02 -16.31 -17.81
N LYS A 391 21.27 -17.23 -16.87
CA LYS A 391 20.44 -18.43 -16.67
C LYS A 391 19.51 -18.34 -15.47
N THR A 392 19.75 -17.44 -14.53
CA THR A 392 18.97 -17.31 -13.31
C THR A 392 18.59 -15.86 -13.08
N LEU A 393 17.31 -15.63 -12.86
CA LEU A 393 16.74 -14.35 -12.45
C LEU A 393 16.52 -14.38 -10.93
N TYR A 394 16.94 -13.34 -10.25
CA TYR A 394 16.71 -13.09 -8.83
C TYR A 394 15.70 -11.97 -8.70
N ILE A 395 14.64 -12.22 -7.91
CA ILE A 395 13.51 -11.29 -7.73
C ILE A 395 13.37 -11.02 -6.24
N GLY A 396 13.63 -9.79 -5.83
CA GLY A 396 13.38 -9.31 -4.48
C GLY A 396 11.94 -8.88 -4.32
N THR A 397 11.24 -9.35 -3.27
CA THR A 397 9.86 -8.96 -2.96
C THR A 397 9.80 -8.26 -1.62
N GLY A 398 9.08 -7.14 -1.56
CA GLY A 398 9.07 -6.22 -0.43
C GLY A 398 8.13 -6.63 0.69
N LYS A 399 6.95 -7.15 0.35
CA LYS A 399 5.89 -7.49 1.31
C LYS A 399 5.79 -9.00 1.59
N GLY A 400 6.62 -9.81 0.95
CA GLY A 400 6.79 -11.24 1.24
C GLY A 400 5.92 -12.19 0.43
N LEU A 401 5.65 -13.38 0.99
CA LEU A 401 4.92 -14.46 0.32
C LEU A 401 3.58 -14.77 0.99
N ARG A 402 3.27 -14.12 2.10
CA ARG A 402 2.07 -14.34 2.91
C ARG A 402 1.74 -13.08 3.66
N PHE A 403 0.46 -12.88 3.88
CA PHE A 403 -0.02 -11.97 4.90
C PHE A 403 -0.88 -12.75 5.91
N ARG A 404 -1.16 -12.19 7.09
CA ARG A 404 -1.78 -12.94 8.18
C ARG A 404 -2.36 -12.01 9.25
N ALA A 405 -3.16 -12.58 10.15
CA ALA A 405 -3.47 -11.96 11.43
C ALA A 405 -2.20 -11.56 12.17
N SER A 406 -2.26 -10.53 12.98
CA SER A 406 -1.13 -10.06 13.79
C SER A 406 -0.45 -11.25 14.49
N ALA A 407 0.84 -11.45 14.28
CA ALA A 407 1.59 -12.60 14.79
C ALA A 407 2.47 -12.18 15.96
N PRO A 408 2.84 -13.09 16.88
CA PRO A 408 3.81 -12.77 17.92
C PRO A 408 5.15 -12.39 17.28
N ALA A 409 5.80 -11.36 17.81
CA ALA A 409 7.14 -10.96 17.42
C ALA A 409 8.09 -12.17 17.52
N THR A 410 8.66 -12.58 16.38
CA THR A 410 9.49 -13.79 16.30
C THR A 410 10.98 -13.50 16.19
N THR A 411 11.37 -12.21 16.07
CA THR A 411 12.76 -11.81 15.92
C THR A 411 13.21 -10.82 16.99
N PRO A 412 14.46 -10.96 17.49
CA PRO A 412 15.00 -10.06 18.54
C PRO A 412 15.24 -8.61 18.09
N TRP A 413 15.02 -8.27 16.82
CA TRP A 413 15.43 -7.01 16.20
C TRP A 413 14.27 -6.24 15.58
N THR A 414 13.03 -6.69 15.75
CA THR A 414 11.88 -5.88 15.38
C THR A 414 11.79 -4.73 16.38
N ARG A 415 11.69 -3.53 15.88
CA ARG A 415 11.39 -2.33 16.65
C ARG A 415 10.08 -2.45 17.44
N THR A 416 9.25 -3.36 17.04
CA THR A 416 8.10 -3.92 17.74
C THR A 416 8.47 -4.78 18.95
N GLN A 417 9.64 -4.57 19.58
CA GLN A 417 9.76 -4.95 20.99
C GLN A 417 8.70 -4.14 21.72
N PRO A 418 7.66 -4.79 22.23
CA PRO A 418 6.54 -4.05 22.77
C PRO A 418 7.03 -3.19 23.91
N VAL A 419 6.77 -1.90 23.87
CA VAL A 419 6.98 -0.96 24.98
C VAL A 419 6.28 -1.45 26.25
N SER A 420 5.40 -2.44 26.15
CA SER A 420 4.58 -2.98 27.24
C SER A 420 4.63 -4.50 27.40
N GLY A 421 5.50 -5.22 26.72
CA GLY A 421 5.53 -6.69 26.76
C GLY A 421 4.44 -7.36 25.90
N LEU A 422 3.88 -6.66 24.93
CA LEU A 422 2.87 -7.17 24.01
C LEU A 422 3.43 -8.21 23.05
N LYS A 423 2.60 -9.18 22.69
CA LYS A 423 2.97 -10.28 21.80
C LYS A 423 2.46 -10.12 20.36
N TYR A 424 2.04 -8.92 19.99
CA TYR A 424 1.52 -8.62 18.66
C TYR A 424 2.54 -7.88 17.84
N ASP A 425 2.63 -8.22 16.58
CA ASP A 425 3.37 -7.43 15.60
C ASP A 425 2.45 -6.33 15.05
N TYR A 426 2.99 -5.14 14.95
CA TYR A 426 2.44 -4.06 14.14
C TYR A 426 2.32 -4.50 12.69
N ILE A 427 1.40 -3.92 11.91
CA ILE A 427 1.16 -4.34 10.53
C ILE A 427 2.45 -4.30 9.69
N GLY A 428 3.30 -3.28 9.86
CA GLY A 428 4.63 -3.22 9.26
C GLY A 428 5.54 -4.37 9.68
N GLY A 429 5.42 -4.86 10.93
CA GLY A 429 6.16 -6.02 11.44
C GLY A 429 5.76 -7.36 10.81
N LEU A 430 4.63 -7.41 10.09
CA LEU A 430 4.17 -8.59 9.35
C LEU A 430 4.79 -8.67 7.95
N LEU A 431 5.33 -7.58 7.43
CA LEU A 431 6.06 -7.55 6.17
C LEU A 431 7.29 -8.46 6.23
N SER A 432 7.70 -9.02 5.12
CA SER A 432 8.87 -9.86 5.05
C SER A 432 9.53 -9.81 3.68
N GLY A 433 10.83 -9.57 3.65
CA GLY A 433 11.60 -9.60 2.42
C GLY A 433 11.93 -11.04 1.98
N THR A 434 11.91 -11.27 0.68
CA THR A 434 12.41 -12.52 0.09
C THR A 434 13.18 -12.27 -1.19
N VAL A 435 14.07 -13.19 -1.53
CA VAL A 435 14.66 -13.28 -2.88
C VAL A 435 14.23 -14.60 -3.51
N SER A 436 13.47 -14.51 -4.59
CA SER A 436 13.09 -15.67 -5.40
C SER A 436 14.17 -15.97 -6.41
N VAL A 437 14.62 -17.22 -6.48
CA VAL A 437 15.61 -17.74 -7.42
C VAL A 437 14.88 -18.47 -8.53
N VAL A 438 14.81 -17.85 -9.70
CA VAL A 438 13.99 -18.33 -10.82
C VAL A 438 14.91 -18.67 -12.00
N PRO A 439 15.02 -19.94 -12.41
CA PRO A 439 15.65 -20.27 -13.68
C PRO A 439 14.97 -19.51 -14.82
N VAL A 440 15.74 -18.87 -15.68
CA VAL A 440 15.19 -18.14 -16.83
C VAL A 440 14.32 -19.07 -17.66
N PRO A 441 13.01 -18.81 -17.77
CA PRO A 441 12.09 -19.72 -18.41
C PRO A 441 12.30 -19.78 -19.92
N ASN A 442 12.17 -20.97 -20.50
CA ASN A 442 11.95 -21.08 -21.94
C ASN A 442 10.52 -20.60 -22.29
N LEU A 443 10.21 -20.46 -23.58
CA LEU A 443 8.91 -19.93 -24.03
C LEU A 443 7.71 -20.77 -23.55
N HIS A 444 7.84 -22.08 -23.45
CA HIS A 444 6.77 -22.94 -22.95
C HIS A 444 6.51 -22.72 -21.45
N GLN A 445 7.56 -22.63 -20.66
CA GLN A 445 7.47 -22.34 -19.23
C GLN A 445 6.94 -20.91 -19.00
N LEU A 446 7.41 -19.94 -19.80
CA LEU A 446 6.94 -18.56 -19.72
C LEU A 446 5.43 -18.47 -20.05
N TYR A 447 4.95 -19.24 -21.02
CA TYR A 447 3.53 -19.32 -21.32
C TYR A 447 2.72 -19.87 -20.13
N ALA A 448 3.22 -20.90 -19.46
CA ALA A 448 2.57 -21.43 -18.27
C ALA A 448 2.54 -20.41 -17.12
N TYR A 449 3.64 -19.73 -16.87
CA TYR A 449 3.73 -18.63 -15.89
C TYR A 449 2.78 -17.47 -16.22
N THR A 450 2.75 -17.06 -17.47
CA THR A 450 1.84 -16.01 -17.93
C THR A 450 0.38 -16.34 -17.66
N ARG A 451 -0.03 -17.59 -17.93
CA ARG A 451 -1.39 -18.05 -17.59
C ARG A 451 -1.66 -18.01 -16.08
N GLN A 452 -0.66 -18.29 -15.26
CA GLN A 452 -0.77 -18.23 -13.82
C GLN A 452 -0.93 -16.78 -13.36
N VAL A 453 -0.15 -15.84 -13.92
CA VAL A 453 -0.29 -14.40 -13.62
C VAL A 453 -1.70 -13.91 -13.94
N TYR A 454 -2.25 -14.25 -15.11
CA TYR A 454 -3.64 -13.91 -15.42
C TYR A 454 -4.68 -14.59 -14.50
N ALA A 455 -4.35 -15.75 -13.96
CA ALA A 455 -5.23 -16.44 -13.01
C ALA A 455 -5.16 -15.83 -11.59
N ASN A 456 -4.11 -15.10 -11.29
CA ASN A 456 -3.91 -14.41 -10.01
C ASN A 456 -4.70 -13.10 -9.90
N VAL A 457 -5.10 -12.50 -11.03
CA VAL A 457 -5.93 -11.29 -11.02
C VAL A 457 -7.33 -11.65 -10.52
N PRO A 458 -7.94 -10.82 -9.66
CA PRO A 458 -9.33 -11.02 -9.27
C PRO A 458 -10.20 -11.18 -10.52
N LYS A 459 -11.01 -12.22 -10.54
CA LYS A 459 -11.88 -12.47 -11.69
C LYS A 459 -13.04 -11.51 -11.60
N MET A 460 -13.00 -10.46 -12.41
CA MET A 460 -14.22 -9.74 -12.71
C MET A 460 -15.29 -10.76 -13.13
N PRO A 461 -16.48 -10.66 -12.61
CA PRO A 461 -17.60 -11.41 -13.12
C PRO A 461 -17.97 -10.89 -14.51
N VAL A 462 -17.14 -11.16 -15.54
CA VAL A 462 -17.38 -10.82 -16.95
C VAL A 462 -18.72 -11.38 -17.47
N GLU A 463 -19.36 -12.25 -16.67
CA GLU A 463 -20.67 -12.82 -16.96
C GLU A 463 -21.86 -11.98 -16.44
N ILE A 464 -21.63 -10.87 -15.73
CA ILE A 464 -22.72 -10.03 -15.19
C ILE A 464 -23.59 -9.46 -16.32
N GLU A 465 -23.01 -9.08 -17.43
CA GLU A 465 -23.73 -8.49 -18.56
C GLU A 465 -24.71 -9.45 -19.26
N ARG A 466 -24.66 -10.77 -19.03
CA ARG A 466 -25.41 -11.74 -19.81
C ARG A 466 -26.46 -12.55 -19.04
N ARG A 467 -26.60 -12.43 -17.73
CA ARG A 467 -27.57 -13.23 -16.96
C ARG A 467 -28.69 -12.36 -16.39
N ALA A 468 -29.94 -12.71 -16.76
CA ALA A 468 -31.12 -12.28 -16.02
C ALA A 468 -31.13 -13.01 -14.66
N GLY A 469 -30.66 -12.36 -13.60
CA GLY A 469 -30.60 -12.92 -12.25
C GLY A 469 -30.55 -11.81 -11.19
N PRO A 470 -30.53 -12.18 -9.89
CA PRO A 470 -30.53 -11.21 -8.80
C PRO A 470 -29.39 -10.16 -8.91
N ARG A 471 -28.19 -10.56 -9.33
CA ARG A 471 -27.06 -9.64 -9.56
C ARG A 471 -27.34 -8.61 -10.66
N ALA A 472 -27.92 -9.00 -11.77
CA ALA A 472 -28.29 -8.06 -12.83
C ALA A 472 -29.42 -7.11 -12.44
N LEU A 473 -30.28 -7.52 -11.51
CA LEU A 473 -31.27 -6.63 -10.90
C LEU A 473 -30.62 -5.65 -9.92
N ALA A 474 -29.69 -6.12 -9.11
CA ALA A 474 -28.90 -5.29 -8.21
C ALA A 474 -28.10 -4.22 -8.98
N GLU A 475 -27.38 -4.63 -10.03
CA GLU A 475 -26.63 -3.72 -10.91
C GLU A 475 -27.52 -2.64 -11.53
N ARG A 476 -28.69 -3.04 -12.06
CA ARG A 476 -29.66 -2.05 -12.56
C ARG A 476 -30.20 -1.12 -11.48
N SER A 477 -30.30 -1.58 -10.24
CA SER A 477 -30.76 -0.73 -9.15
C SER A 477 -29.74 0.33 -8.74
N LEU A 478 -28.43 0.08 -8.95
CA LEU A 478 -27.39 1.08 -8.74
C LEU A 478 -27.65 2.36 -9.52
N HIS A 479 -28.20 2.26 -10.73
CA HIS A 479 -28.54 3.43 -11.55
C HIS A 479 -29.70 4.28 -10.99
N ASN A 480 -30.44 3.79 -10.00
CA ASN A 480 -31.44 4.59 -9.29
C ASN A 480 -30.83 5.47 -8.21
N ILE A 481 -29.61 5.18 -7.80
CA ILE A 481 -28.86 5.94 -6.80
C ILE A 481 -28.21 7.12 -7.54
N LYS A 482 -28.34 8.31 -6.99
CA LYS A 482 -27.82 9.55 -7.58
C LYS A 482 -26.83 10.26 -6.70
N HIS A 483 -26.86 9.94 -5.40
CA HIS A 483 -26.01 10.56 -4.42
C HIS A 483 -25.24 9.47 -3.68
N VAL A 484 -23.92 9.64 -3.61
CA VAL A 484 -22.99 8.77 -2.88
C VAL A 484 -22.33 9.60 -1.81
N LEU A 485 -22.41 9.16 -0.57
CA LEU A 485 -21.59 9.64 0.53
C LEU A 485 -20.59 8.58 0.93
N TYR A 486 -19.31 8.92 0.86
CA TYR A 486 -18.20 8.09 1.30
C TYR A 486 -17.67 8.64 2.63
N ILE A 487 -17.75 7.87 3.69
CA ILE A 487 -17.27 8.25 5.03
C ILE A 487 -16.01 7.44 5.31
N ILE A 488 -14.90 8.14 5.48
CA ILE A 488 -13.62 7.58 5.87
C ILE A 488 -13.40 7.87 7.35
N ARG A 489 -13.02 6.85 8.10
CA ARG A 489 -12.75 6.87 9.54
C ARG A 489 -11.32 6.41 9.79
N GLU A 490 -10.89 6.35 11.06
CA GLU A 490 -9.47 6.20 11.43
C GLU A 490 -9.19 4.95 12.27
N ASN A 491 -8.43 4.04 11.68
CA ASN A 491 -7.55 3.04 12.27
C ASN A 491 -8.23 2.00 13.18
N ARG A 492 -9.39 1.42 12.77
CA ARG A 492 -10.02 0.35 13.56
C ARG A 492 -10.12 -0.97 12.81
N ALA A 493 -9.58 -2.04 13.43
CA ALA A 493 -9.82 -3.39 12.97
C ALA A 493 -11.27 -3.82 13.23
N TYR A 494 -11.76 -4.76 12.43
CA TYR A 494 -13.13 -5.28 12.53
C TYR A 494 -13.45 -5.80 13.94
N ASP A 495 -12.60 -6.65 14.52
CA ASP A 495 -12.86 -7.25 15.83
C ASP A 495 -12.83 -6.23 16.98
N GLN A 496 -12.10 -5.11 16.83
CA GLN A 496 -12.09 -4.06 17.86
C GLN A 496 -13.47 -3.43 18.06
N VAL A 497 -14.28 -3.37 16.99
CA VAL A 497 -15.60 -2.72 17.00
C VAL A 497 -16.73 -3.75 16.90
N PHE A 498 -16.70 -4.64 15.93
CA PHE A 498 -17.78 -5.57 15.59
C PHE A 498 -17.54 -7.01 16.03
N GLY A 499 -16.47 -7.27 16.80
CA GLY A 499 -16.20 -8.62 17.30
C GLY A 499 -17.32 -9.22 18.14
N ASP A 500 -18.15 -8.40 18.80
CA ASP A 500 -19.30 -8.82 19.61
C ASP A 500 -20.61 -9.02 18.81
N ILE A 501 -20.65 -8.70 17.51
CA ILE A 501 -21.79 -8.99 16.63
C ILE A 501 -21.89 -10.49 16.37
N LYS A 502 -22.94 -11.12 16.85
CA LYS A 502 -23.08 -12.58 16.84
C LYS A 502 -23.29 -13.20 15.46
N THR A 503 -23.75 -12.44 14.49
CA THR A 503 -24.08 -12.91 13.15
C THR A 503 -22.90 -12.84 12.19
N GLY A 504 -21.92 -11.98 12.46
CA GLY A 504 -20.71 -11.82 11.65
C GLY A 504 -19.58 -12.75 12.09
N ASN A 505 -18.46 -12.72 11.37
CA ASN A 505 -17.24 -13.46 11.71
C ASN A 505 -16.38 -12.63 12.67
N GLY A 506 -16.91 -12.34 13.88
CA GLY A 506 -16.26 -11.57 14.93
C GLY A 506 -15.71 -12.42 16.07
N ASP A 507 -14.69 -11.91 16.77
CA ASP A 507 -14.17 -12.46 18.02
C ASP A 507 -14.49 -11.48 19.17
N PRO A 508 -15.45 -11.80 20.06
CA PRO A 508 -15.85 -10.91 21.16
C PRO A 508 -14.75 -10.70 22.21
N ASP A 509 -13.75 -11.60 22.29
CA ASP A 509 -12.63 -11.42 23.21
C ASP A 509 -11.70 -10.29 22.75
N LEU A 510 -11.68 -9.97 21.46
CA LEU A 510 -10.91 -8.88 20.86
C LEU A 510 -11.66 -7.53 20.86
N THR A 511 -12.97 -7.52 21.11
CA THR A 511 -13.78 -6.31 21.05
C THR A 511 -13.40 -5.34 22.16
N VAL A 512 -13.04 -4.12 21.77
CA VAL A 512 -12.64 -3.02 22.66
C VAL A 512 -13.72 -1.95 22.71
N PHE A 513 -14.35 -1.65 21.57
CA PHE A 513 -15.36 -0.62 21.38
C PHE A 513 -16.67 -1.22 20.88
N GLY A 514 -17.20 -2.23 21.61
CA GLY A 514 -18.42 -2.93 21.24
C GLY A 514 -19.68 -2.07 21.34
N GLU A 515 -20.85 -2.71 21.24
CA GLU A 515 -22.18 -2.06 21.16
C GLU A 515 -22.44 -0.97 22.22
N GLN A 516 -21.83 -1.07 23.42
CA GLN A 516 -21.99 -0.04 24.46
C GLN A 516 -21.35 1.30 24.04
N VAL A 517 -20.29 1.27 23.26
CA VAL A 517 -19.54 2.45 22.79
C VAL A 517 -20.02 2.89 21.41
N THR A 518 -20.35 1.93 20.55
CA THR A 518 -20.70 2.16 19.14
C THR A 518 -22.13 1.67 18.80
N PRO A 519 -23.18 2.15 19.53
CA PRO A 519 -24.54 1.66 19.33
C PRO A 519 -25.11 1.97 17.94
N ASN A 520 -24.69 3.06 17.30
CA ASN A 520 -25.18 3.40 15.95
C ASN A 520 -24.54 2.49 14.90
N ALA A 521 -23.22 2.29 14.94
CA ALA A 521 -22.56 1.40 14.01
C ALA A 521 -23.09 -0.04 14.09
N HIS A 522 -23.36 -0.55 15.31
CA HIS A 522 -23.98 -1.86 15.53
C HIS A 522 -25.41 -1.92 14.97
N ALA A 523 -26.24 -0.94 15.27
CA ALA A 523 -27.60 -0.88 14.74
C ALA A 523 -27.61 -0.75 13.20
N LEU A 524 -26.69 0.02 12.62
CA LEU A 524 -26.56 0.14 11.17
C LEU A 524 -26.11 -1.18 10.54
N ALA A 525 -25.16 -1.87 11.15
CA ALA A 525 -24.71 -3.20 10.72
C ALA A 525 -25.86 -4.23 10.75
N GLU A 526 -26.67 -4.22 11.81
CA GLU A 526 -27.81 -5.12 11.95
C GLU A 526 -28.99 -4.77 11.04
N HIS A 527 -29.23 -3.47 10.79
CA HIS A 527 -30.37 -3.04 9.96
C HIS A 527 -30.06 -3.02 8.46
N TYR A 528 -28.83 -2.77 8.06
CA TYR A 528 -28.42 -2.69 6.66
C TYR A 528 -27.55 -3.90 6.28
N VAL A 529 -26.32 -3.69 5.85
CA VAL A 529 -25.41 -4.78 5.48
C VAL A 529 -24.18 -4.71 6.36
N LEU A 530 -23.88 -5.79 7.06
CA LEU A 530 -22.61 -6.01 7.73
C LEU A 530 -21.63 -6.65 6.75
N LEU A 531 -20.49 -6.01 6.57
CA LEU A 531 -19.37 -6.55 5.79
C LEU A 531 -18.38 -7.19 6.76
N ASP A 532 -18.42 -8.50 6.95
CA ASP A 532 -17.54 -9.18 7.91
C ASP A 532 -16.26 -9.75 7.28
N ASN A 533 -16.06 -9.47 5.99
CA ASN A 533 -14.90 -9.91 5.20
C ASN A 533 -14.40 -8.76 4.30
N LEU A 534 -14.25 -7.57 4.89
CA LEU A 534 -13.77 -6.35 4.24
C LEU A 534 -12.35 -6.02 4.72
N TYR A 535 -11.49 -5.63 3.79
CA TYR A 535 -10.08 -5.34 4.03
C TYR A 535 -9.72 -3.94 3.53
N ALA A 536 -8.98 -3.17 4.35
CA ALA A 536 -8.26 -2.01 3.86
C ALA A 536 -7.19 -2.45 2.84
N ASN A 537 -6.94 -1.65 1.82
CA ASN A 537 -5.85 -1.88 0.88
C ASN A 537 -4.53 -1.32 1.41
N GLY A 538 -4.59 -0.29 2.25
CA GLY A 538 -3.45 0.31 2.92
C GLY A 538 -3.04 -0.43 4.18
N GLU A 539 -1.78 -0.32 4.52
CA GLU A 539 -1.20 -0.80 5.77
C GLU A 539 -1.27 0.25 6.89
N VAL A 540 -1.18 1.52 6.54
CA VAL A 540 -1.14 2.69 7.44
C VAL A 540 -1.94 3.84 6.83
N SER A 541 -2.20 4.94 7.58
CA SER A 541 -3.01 6.03 7.03
C SER A 541 -2.37 6.73 5.84
N GLU A 542 -1.02 6.77 5.74
CA GLU A 542 -0.34 7.41 4.61
C GLU A 542 -0.69 6.76 3.26
N ASP A 543 -0.72 5.44 3.18
CA ASP A 543 -1.17 4.73 1.98
C ASP A 543 -2.68 4.47 1.99
N GLY A 544 -3.31 4.30 3.15
CA GLY A 544 -4.74 4.05 3.33
C GLY A 544 -5.64 5.12 2.72
N HIS A 545 -5.39 6.39 3.01
CA HIS A 545 -6.11 7.50 2.38
C HIS A 545 -5.91 7.53 0.86
N LYS A 546 -4.71 7.24 0.36
CA LYS A 546 -4.47 7.17 -1.10
C LYS A 546 -5.25 6.02 -1.74
N TRP A 547 -5.33 4.87 -1.06
CA TRP A 547 -6.18 3.77 -1.49
C TRP A 547 -7.67 4.12 -1.47
N CYS A 548 -8.14 4.85 -0.44
CA CYS A 548 -9.51 5.32 -0.36
C CYS A 548 -9.86 6.31 -1.47
N ASP A 549 -8.98 7.25 -1.75
CA ASP A 549 -9.22 8.35 -2.67
C ASP A 549 -9.04 7.98 -4.15
N ALA A 550 -8.09 7.11 -4.45
CA ALA A 550 -7.65 6.84 -5.82
C ALA A 550 -7.58 5.35 -6.18
N ALA A 551 -7.91 4.44 -5.26
CA ALA A 551 -7.68 3.00 -5.38
C ALA A 551 -6.24 2.66 -5.79
N TYR A 552 -5.26 3.43 -5.32
CA TYR A 552 -3.85 3.28 -5.66
C TYR A 552 -2.96 4.14 -4.78
N ALA A 553 -1.95 3.55 -4.18
CA ALA A 553 -0.81 4.25 -3.60
C ALA A 553 0.34 4.27 -4.62
N THR A 554 1.06 5.38 -4.71
CA THR A 554 2.19 5.50 -5.65
C THR A 554 3.39 4.69 -5.15
N ASP A 555 4.33 4.37 -6.05
CA ASP A 555 5.58 3.72 -5.66
C ASP A 555 6.42 4.56 -4.68
N PHE A 556 6.21 5.87 -4.65
CA PHE A 556 6.78 6.74 -3.64
C PHE A 556 6.22 6.41 -2.26
N ILE A 557 4.90 6.43 -2.10
CA ILE A 557 4.21 6.14 -0.85
C ILE A 557 4.59 4.74 -0.36
N GLU A 558 4.48 3.72 -1.21
CA GLU A 558 4.79 2.32 -0.88
C GLU A 558 6.24 2.08 -0.42
N LYS A 559 7.19 2.89 -0.88
CA LYS A 559 8.58 2.83 -0.45
C LYS A 559 8.89 3.72 0.76
N ALA A 560 8.17 4.83 0.92
CA ALA A 560 8.46 5.85 1.91
C ALA A 560 7.85 5.53 3.28
N TRP A 561 6.56 5.12 3.32
CA TRP A 561 5.87 4.90 4.59
C TRP A 561 6.59 3.92 5.54
N PRO A 562 7.25 2.82 5.09
CA PRO A 562 7.94 1.94 6.03
C PRO A 562 9.10 2.62 6.77
N ASN A 563 9.73 3.59 6.12
CA ASN A 563 10.79 4.40 6.72
C ASN A 563 10.24 5.50 7.62
N SER A 564 9.19 6.18 7.18
CA SER A 564 8.50 7.23 7.93
C SER A 564 7.97 6.69 9.25
N TYR A 565 7.17 5.64 9.19
CA TYR A 565 6.57 5.01 10.37
C TYR A 565 7.54 4.22 11.27
N SER A 566 8.77 4.01 10.81
CA SER A 566 9.85 3.46 11.62
C SER A 566 10.88 4.51 12.06
N ASP A 567 10.52 5.82 12.03
CA ASP A 567 11.31 7.01 12.39
C ASP A 567 12.69 7.08 11.69
N ARG A 568 12.80 6.51 10.50
CA ARG A 568 14.03 6.61 9.69
C ARG A 568 13.98 7.75 8.69
N GLY A 569 12.80 8.39 8.58
CA GLY A 569 12.55 9.54 7.72
C GLY A 569 12.44 9.20 6.25
N GLU A 570 11.76 10.06 5.54
CA GLU A 570 11.48 10.01 4.11
C GLU A 570 11.89 11.32 3.43
N PRO A 571 12.02 11.38 2.10
CA PRO A 571 12.21 12.66 1.42
C PRO A 571 10.90 13.45 1.42
N ASP A 572 10.97 14.76 1.62
CA ASP A 572 9.82 15.63 1.39
C ASP A 572 9.32 15.44 -0.04
N ALA A 573 8.03 15.28 -0.21
CA ALA A 573 7.39 15.17 -1.51
C ALA A 573 6.14 16.06 -1.58
N ASP A 574 5.74 16.41 -2.77
CA ASP A 574 4.48 17.06 -3.04
C ASP A 574 3.59 16.15 -3.92
N GLU A 575 2.42 16.64 -4.25
CA GLU A 575 1.42 15.93 -5.04
C GLU A 575 1.95 15.29 -6.34
N ARG A 576 3.09 15.74 -6.86
CA ARG A 576 3.72 15.14 -8.05
C ARG A 576 4.24 13.72 -7.81
N LEU A 577 4.50 13.35 -6.55
CA LEU A 577 4.94 12.01 -6.15
C LEU A 577 3.92 11.28 -5.31
N THR A 578 3.16 11.99 -4.48
CA THR A 578 2.23 11.37 -3.55
C THR A 578 0.88 11.04 -4.19
N ASP A 579 0.46 11.79 -5.21
CA ASP A 579 -0.85 11.60 -5.80
C ASP A 579 -0.84 10.66 -7.02
N SER A 580 -1.89 9.88 -7.13
CA SER A 580 -2.09 8.99 -8.27
C SER A 580 -2.05 9.77 -9.59
N PRO A 581 -1.26 9.34 -10.60
CA PRO A 581 -1.29 9.97 -11.92
C PRO A 581 -2.65 9.87 -12.63
N ALA A 582 -3.56 9.01 -12.19
CA ALA A 582 -4.94 8.97 -12.68
C ALA A 582 -5.80 10.09 -12.06
N GLY A 583 -5.36 10.65 -10.95
CA GLY A 583 -6.12 11.54 -10.08
C GLY A 583 -6.93 10.76 -9.04
N ALA A 584 -7.67 11.46 -8.21
CA ALA A 584 -8.55 10.92 -7.19
C ALA A 584 -10.01 10.83 -7.70
N LEU A 585 -10.91 10.29 -6.87
CA LEU A 585 -12.34 10.16 -7.17
C LEU A 585 -12.97 11.50 -7.57
N TRP A 586 -12.61 12.59 -6.92
CA TRP A 586 -13.11 13.94 -7.27
C TRP A 586 -12.59 14.44 -8.62
N ASP A 587 -11.36 14.06 -9.01
CA ASP A 587 -10.85 14.34 -10.34
C ASP A 587 -11.58 13.53 -11.40
N ASN A 588 -11.89 12.27 -11.12
CA ASN A 588 -12.70 11.41 -11.98
C ASN A 588 -14.11 12.03 -12.13
N CYS A 589 -14.73 12.45 -11.02
CA CYS A 589 -16.00 13.19 -11.03
C CYS A 589 -15.94 14.45 -11.91
N ARG A 590 -14.92 15.29 -11.72
CA ARG A 590 -14.72 16.52 -12.47
C ARG A 590 -14.56 16.26 -13.97
N LYS A 591 -13.77 15.26 -14.34
CA LYS A 591 -13.55 14.85 -15.74
C LYS A 591 -14.83 14.39 -16.43
N HIS A 592 -15.78 13.82 -15.68
CA HIS A 592 -17.02 13.25 -16.22
C HIS A 592 -18.29 14.05 -15.89
N GLY A 593 -18.14 15.25 -15.31
CA GLY A 593 -19.26 16.15 -15.05
C GLY A 593 -20.14 15.75 -13.87
N VAL A 594 -19.65 14.89 -12.96
CA VAL A 594 -20.29 14.54 -11.70
C VAL A 594 -19.99 15.63 -10.68
N THR A 595 -21.00 16.13 -10.00
CA THR A 595 -20.82 17.15 -8.95
C THR A 595 -20.31 16.51 -7.67
N TYR A 596 -19.35 17.17 -7.00
CA TYR A 596 -18.72 16.59 -5.80
C TYR A 596 -18.45 17.63 -4.70
N ARG A 597 -18.23 17.13 -3.46
CA ARG A 597 -17.96 17.91 -2.26
C ARG A 597 -17.13 17.13 -1.27
N SER A 598 -16.08 17.75 -0.70
CA SER A 598 -15.33 17.19 0.43
C SER A 598 -15.73 17.87 1.75
N TYR A 599 -15.79 17.04 2.79
CA TYR A 599 -15.98 17.38 4.18
C TYR A 599 -14.77 16.85 4.98
N GLY A 600 -13.61 17.45 4.73
CA GLY A 600 -12.37 17.19 5.46
C GLY A 600 -11.36 16.31 4.74
N GLU A 601 -11.78 15.32 3.99
CA GLU A 601 -10.87 14.44 3.26
C GLU A 601 -10.04 15.23 2.25
N ALA A 602 -8.72 15.05 2.28
CA ALA A 602 -7.71 15.75 1.45
C ALA A 602 -7.87 17.28 1.43
N ALA A 603 -8.45 17.85 2.51
CA ALA A 603 -8.87 19.24 2.60
C ALA A 603 -8.07 20.01 3.66
N ASP A 604 -6.77 20.12 3.47
CA ASP A 604 -5.89 20.84 4.37
C ASP A 604 -6.08 22.35 4.32
N PHE A 605 -5.84 22.99 5.45
CA PHE A 605 -5.93 24.43 5.60
C PHE A 605 -4.77 24.97 6.43
N THR A 606 -4.08 25.97 5.93
CA THR A 606 -3.21 26.77 6.78
C THR A 606 -4.01 27.83 7.52
N SER A 607 -3.90 27.87 8.82
CA SER A 607 -4.53 28.92 9.65
C SER A 607 -3.46 29.78 10.30
N THR A 608 -3.61 31.09 10.21
CA THR A 608 -2.89 32.06 11.04
C THR A 608 -3.90 32.72 11.99
N PRO A 609 -3.50 33.12 13.20
CA PRO A 609 -4.45 33.68 14.18
C PRO A 609 -5.30 34.84 13.68
N ASP A 610 -4.81 35.61 12.70
CA ASP A 610 -5.39 36.86 12.25
C ASP A 610 -5.90 36.82 10.80
N ALA A 611 -5.89 35.68 10.11
CA ALA A 611 -6.38 35.54 8.74
C ALA A 611 -7.35 34.39 8.55
N PRO A 612 -8.28 34.46 7.59
CA PRO A 612 -9.11 33.32 7.23
C PRO A 612 -8.24 32.11 6.81
N PRO A 613 -8.68 30.87 7.10
CA PRO A 613 -7.98 29.68 6.67
C PRO A 613 -7.80 29.67 5.14
N VAL A 614 -6.59 29.38 4.69
CA VAL A 614 -6.28 29.22 3.26
C VAL A 614 -6.23 27.74 2.96
N PHE A 615 -6.99 27.32 1.95
CA PHE A 615 -6.99 25.94 1.48
C PHE A 615 -5.63 25.58 0.88
N THR A 616 -5.06 24.47 1.35
CA THR A 616 -3.76 23.93 0.91
C THR A 616 -3.83 22.44 0.56
N GLY A 617 -5.03 21.83 0.65
CA GLY A 617 -5.26 20.45 0.26
C GLY A 617 -5.24 20.21 -1.25
N ASP A 618 -5.74 19.06 -1.65
CA ASP A 618 -5.75 18.63 -3.06
C ASP A 618 -6.38 19.67 -3.99
N LYS A 619 -5.66 20.00 -5.06
CA LYS A 619 -6.05 21.05 -6.02
C LYS A 619 -7.37 20.74 -6.73
N GLY A 620 -7.71 19.46 -6.94
CA GLY A 620 -9.00 19.04 -7.50
C GLY A 620 -10.19 19.41 -6.62
N LEU A 621 -9.96 19.60 -5.32
CA LEU A 621 -10.98 19.99 -4.35
C LEU A 621 -11.13 21.51 -4.17
N ALA A 622 -10.29 22.33 -4.79
CA ALA A 622 -10.35 23.78 -4.66
C ALA A 622 -11.74 24.32 -5.03
N GLY A 623 -12.41 24.96 -4.08
CA GLY A 623 -13.80 25.45 -4.22
C GLY A 623 -14.89 24.39 -3.99
N HIS A 624 -14.52 23.14 -3.73
CA HIS A 624 -15.42 22.01 -3.48
C HIS A 624 -15.34 21.48 -2.07
N VAL A 625 -14.69 22.18 -1.15
CA VAL A 625 -14.56 21.82 0.26
C VAL A 625 -15.49 22.62 1.16
N ASN A 626 -15.93 22.02 2.27
CA ASN A 626 -16.58 22.75 3.32
C ASN A 626 -15.56 23.48 4.18
N THR A 627 -15.50 24.82 4.07
CA THR A 627 -14.51 25.64 4.80
C THR A 627 -14.77 25.74 6.30
N GLU A 628 -15.97 25.41 6.78
CA GLU A 628 -16.24 25.35 8.22
C GLU A 628 -15.55 24.16 8.87
N TRP A 629 -15.22 23.13 8.09
CA TRP A 629 -14.46 21.94 8.55
C TRP A 629 -13.05 22.32 9.03
N ALA A 630 -12.43 23.32 8.42
CA ALA A 630 -11.12 23.86 8.82
C ALA A 630 -11.05 24.30 10.30
N LYS A 631 -12.19 24.53 10.94
CA LYS A 631 -12.26 24.87 12.37
C LYS A 631 -11.98 23.68 13.29
N PHE A 632 -11.99 22.48 12.73
CA PHE A 632 -11.88 21.23 13.46
C PHE A 632 -10.75 20.36 12.88
N PRO A 633 -9.48 20.80 12.99
CA PRO A 633 -8.36 20.00 12.55
C PRO A 633 -8.27 18.71 13.38
N PHE A 634 -7.44 17.77 12.91
CA PHE A 634 -7.20 16.51 13.62
C PHE A 634 -6.87 16.76 15.11
N GLY A 635 -7.46 15.94 15.98
CA GLY A 635 -7.25 16.01 17.44
C GLY A 635 -7.87 17.22 18.18
N VAL A 636 -8.51 18.17 17.47
CA VAL A 636 -9.07 19.39 18.10
C VAL A 636 -10.58 19.38 18.16
N GLY A 637 -11.28 18.91 17.14
CA GLY A 637 -12.73 18.94 17.03
C GLY A 637 -13.38 17.61 17.40
N ARG A 638 -14.71 17.69 17.61
CA ARG A 638 -15.56 16.50 17.79
C ARG A 638 -16.20 16.11 16.47
N ASP A 639 -16.35 14.81 16.22
CA ASP A 639 -17.05 14.34 15.02
C ASP A 639 -18.54 14.69 15.06
N THR A 640 -19.14 14.78 16.24
CA THR A 640 -20.50 15.33 16.37
C THR A 640 -20.62 16.78 15.88
N GLN A 641 -19.59 17.59 16.02
CA GLN A 641 -19.56 18.95 15.46
C GLN A 641 -19.39 18.93 13.95
N ARG A 642 -18.57 18.01 13.43
CA ARG A 642 -18.40 17.76 11.98
C ARG A 642 -19.72 17.30 11.36
N ALA A 643 -20.43 16.36 11.99
CA ALA A 643 -21.76 15.94 11.57
C ALA A 643 -22.75 17.10 11.54
N ALA A 644 -22.72 18.00 12.52
CA ALA A 644 -23.59 19.18 12.53
C ALA A 644 -23.33 20.14 11.35
N ILE A 645 -22.07 20.28 10.92
CA ILE A 645 -21.71 21.05 9.70
C ILE A 645 -22.29 20.37 8.45
N PHE A 646 -22.11 19.06 8.33
CA PHE A 646 -22.68 18.28 7.21
C PHE A 646 -24.21 18.45 7.14
N LEU A 647 -24.91 18.28 8.27
CA LEU A 647 -26.36 18.41 8.35
C LEU A 647 -26.86 19.83 8.04
N LYS A 648 -26.07 20.85 8.34
CA LYS A 648 -26.38 22.23 7.95
C LYS A 648 -26.42 22.38 6.42
N GLU A 649 -25.43 21.83 5.68
CA GLU A 649 -25.46 21.83 4.21
C GLU A 649 -26.58 20.94 3.66
N LEU A 650 -26.86 19.79 4.25
CA LEU A 650 -28.00 18.94 3.88
C LEU A 650 -29.33 19.71 4.00
N ASN A 651 -29.53 20.45 5.08
CA ASN A 651 -30.71 21.27 5.28
C ASN A 651 -30.86 22.40 4.23
N GLU A 652 -29.73 22.96 3.75
CA GLU A 652 -29.77 23.91 2.64
C GLU A 652 -30.08 23.22 1.30
N ALA A 653 -29.51 22.03 1.07
CA ALA A 653 -29.82 21.20 -0.09
C ALA A 653 -31.32 20.81 -0.12
N GLU A 654 -31.92 20.51 1.04
CA GLU A 654 -33.35 20.25 1.16
C GLU A 654 -34.22 21.41 0.62
N LYS A 655 -33.82 22.67 0.91
CA LYS A 655 -34.53 23.86 0.46
C LYS A 655 -34.38 24.11 -1.03
N THR A 656 -33.18 23.89 -1.55
CA THR A 656 -32.84 24.17 -2.96
C THR A 656 -33.17 23.01 -3.91
N GLY A 657 -33.23 21.78 -3.37
CA GLY A 657 -33.33 20.55 -4.14
C GLY A 657 -32.04 20.17 -4.89
N GLN A 658 -30.94 20.84 -4.58
CA GLN A 658 -29.62 20.58 -5.19
C GLN A 658 -28.67 20.02 -4.13
N TRP A 659 -28.14 18.82 -4.39
CA TRP A 659 -27.16 18.16 -3.54
C TRP A 659 -26.08 17.52 -4.42
N PRO A 660 -24.80 17.47 -4.00
CA PRO A 660 -23.75 16.84 -4.78
C PRO A 660 -24.03 15.37 -5.07
N GLN A 661 -23.56 14.90 -6.22
CA GLN A 661 -23.68 13.49 -6.58
C GLN A 661 -22.66 12.62 -5.84
N PHE A 662 -21.44 13.12 -5.62
CA PHE A 662 -20.40 12.48 -4.81
C PHE A 662 -20.03 13.39 -3.63
N MET A 663 -19.94 12.80 -2.46
CA MET A 663 -19.49 13.46 -1.24
C MET A 663 -18.52 12.54 -0.52
N VAL A 664 -17.41 13.10 -0.04
CA VAL A 664 -16.48 12.40 0.85
C VAL A 664 -16.40 13.14 2.18
N ALA A 665 -16.42 12.41 3.28
CA ALA A 665 -16.37 12.96 4.62
C ALA A 665 -15.36 12.19 5.49
N TRP A 666 -14.51 12.93 6.19
CA TRP A 666 -13.52 12.40 7.10
C TRP A 666 -13.97 12.57 8.55
N LEU A 667 -14.08 11.47 9.28
CA LEU A 667 -14.47 11.43 10.69
C LEU A 667 -13.35 10.77 11.51
N PRO A 668 -12.32 11.52 11.95
CA PRO A 668 -11.08 10.96 12.48
C PRO A 668 -11.05 10.75 13.99
N GLU A 669 -12.14 11.01 14.73
CA GLU A 669 -12.04 11.05 16.20
C GLU A 669 -11.86 9.66 16.83
N ASP A 670 -12.20 8.60 16.12
CA ASP A 670 -11.99 7.22 16.59
C ASP A 670 -10.54 6.79 16.63
N HIS A 671 -9.61 7.50 15.95
CA HIS A 671 -8.18 7.35 16.18
C HIS A 671 -7.80 7.51 17.66
N THR A 672 -8.49 8.38 18.38
CA THR A 672 -8.27 8.72 19.78
C THR A 672 -6.93 9.43 20.05
N GLN A 673 -6.75 9.89 21.28
CA GLN A 673 -5.47 10.37 21.81
C GLN A 673 -5.02 9.53 23.03
N GLY A 674 -5.41 8.26 23.02
CA GLY A 674 -5.12 7.37 24.14
C GLY A 674 -5.57 7.94 25.47
N LEU A 675 -4.68 7.87 26.47
CA LEU A 675 -4.93 8.41 27.82
C LEU A 675 -4.23 9.74 28.06
N LYS A 676 -3.94 10.53 27.02
CA LYS A 676 -3.32 11.85 27.13
C LYS A 676 -4.13 12.73 28.09
N PRO A 677 -3.50 13.30 29.13
CA PRO A 677 -4.18 14.13 30.11
C PRO A 677 -4.95 15.30 29.48
N GLY A 678 -6.23 15.45 29.83
CA GLY A 678 -7.09 16.52 29.34
C GLY A 678 -7.70 16.30 27.94
N ALA A 679 -7.19 15.34 27.16
CA ALA A 679 -7.86 14.86 25.95
C ALA A 679 -9.15 14.07 26.31
N TYR A 680 -10.03 13.86 25.35
CA TYR A 680 -11.18 13.00 25.55
C TYR A 680 -10.73 11.56 25.81
N THR A 681 -11.51 10.85 26.63
CA THR A 681 -11.19 9.42 26.82
C THR A 681 -11.37 8.66 25.52
N PRO A 682 -10.66 7.56 25.30
CA PRO A 682 -10.83 6.76 24.09
C PRO A 682 -12.30 6.35 23.86
N VAL A 683 -13.02 6.00 24.92
CA VAL A 683 -14.44 5.67 24.85
C VAL A 683 -15.28 6.87 24.40
N ALA A 684 -15.02 8.06 24.93
CA ALA A 684 -15.72 9.27 24.54
C ALA A 684 -15.42 9.69 23.08
N ALA A 685 -14.21 9.48 22.62
CA ALA A 685 -13.78 9.79 21.26
C ALA A 685 -14.45 8.86 20.23
N VAL A 686 -14.34 7.55 20.41
CA VAL A 686 -14.99 6.56 19.54
C VAL A 686 -16.52 6.69 19.58
N ALA A 687 -17.11 6.96 20.76
CA ALA A 687 -18.55 7.18 20.87
C ALA A 687 -19.02 8.48 20.20
N SER A 688 -18.19 9.51 20.14
CA SER A 688 -18.48 10.74 19.39
C SER A 688 -18.46 10.50 17.88
N ASN A 689 -17.53 9.70 17.39
CA ASN A 689 -17.46 9.26 16.01
C ASN A 689 -18.72 8.43 15.65
N ASP A 690 -19.09 7.45 16.46
CA ASP A 690 -20.31 6.64 16.30
C ASP A 690 -21.57 7.51 16.29
N GLN A 691 -21.64 8.47 17.22
CA GLN A 691 -22.77 9.41 17.31
C GLN A 691 -22.86 10.27 16.05
N ALA A 692 -21.72 10.73 15.51
CA ALA A 692 -21.67 11.50 14.28
C ALA A 692 -22.17 10.70 13.07
N LEU A 693 -21.75 9.45 12.96
CA LEU A 693 -22.26 8.52 11.94
C LEU A 693 -23.78 8.38 12.05
N GLY A 694 -24.28 8.12 13.27
CA GLY A 694 -25.72 8.02 13.52
C GLY A 694 -26.48 9.29 13.13
N MET A 695 -25.98 10.48 13.48
CA MET A 695 -26.58 11.78 13.12
C MET A 695 -26.63 11.98 11.60
N ILE A 696 -25.57 11.66 10.88
CA ILE A 696 -25.49 11.81 9.43
C ILE A 696 -26.51 10.89 8.75
N VAL A 697 -26.55 9.61 9.13
CA VAL A 697 -27.48 8.63 8.53
C VAL A 697 -28.94 8.96 8.87
N ASP A 698 -29.23 9.39 10.10
CA ASP A 698 -30.56 9.87 10.50
C ASP A 698 -30.97 11.05 9.61
N GLY A 699 -30.17 12.10 9.54
CA GLY A 699 -30.45 13.27 8.71
C GLY A 699 -30.73 12.94 7.25
N ILE A 700 -29.86 12.11 6.64
CA ILE A 700 -30.02 11.72 5.24
C ILE A 700 -31.27 10.86 5.05
N SER A 701 -31.52 9.89 5.94
CA SER A 701 -32.65 8.98 5.81
C SER A 701 -34.01 9.68 5.94
N HIS A 702 -34.07 10.80 6.65
CA HIS A 702 -35.27 11.64 6.75
C HIS A 702 -35.36 12.71 5.65
N SER A 703 -34.33 12.86 4.81
CA SER A 703 -34.30 13.84 3.73
C SER A 703 -35.00 13.35 2.46
N ARG A 704 -35.35 14.29 1.59
CA ARG A 704 -35.89 13.99 0.26
C ARG A 704 -34.94 13.19 -0.63
N PHE A 705 -33.65 13.18 -0.29
CA PHE A 705 -32.59 12.51 -1.03
C PHE A 705 -32.43 11.04 -0.67
N TRP A 706 -33.02 10.59 0.46
CA TRP A 706 -32.88 9.20 0.93
C TRP A 706 -33.14 8.17 -0.15
N LYS A 707 -34.24 8.37 -0.88
CA LYS A 707 -34.74 7.42 -1.91
C LYS A 707 -33.74 7.09 -3.03
N ASP A 708 -32.70 7.91 -3.20
CA ASP A 708 -31.69 7.78 -4.25
C ASP A 708 -30.25 8.04 -3.72
N THR A 709 -30.00 7.70 -2.46
CA THR A 709 -28.68 7.83 -1.80
C THR A 709 -28.12 6.48 -1.39
N ALA A 710 -26.79 6.33 -1.51
CA ALA A 710 -26.00 5.29 -0.87
C ALA A 710 -24.89 5.91 -0.03
N ILE A 711 -24.65 5.33 1.15
CA ILE A 711 -23.58 5.72 2.07
C ILE A 711 -22.64 4.53 2.21
N PHE A 712 -21.36 4.74 1.98
CA PHE A 712 -20.29 3.79 2.21
C PHE A 712 -19.45 4.27 3.38
N VAL A 713 -19.16 3.38 4.31
CA VAL A 713 -18.32 3.66 5.48
C VAL A 713 -17.17 2.68 5.50
N ILE A 714 -15.96 3.18 5.71
CA ILE A 714 -14.74 2.38 5.87
C ILE A 714 -13.77 3.10 6.80
N GLU A 715 -12.86 2.36 7.42
CA GLU A 715 -11.62 2.92 7.98
C GLU A 715 -10.58 3.02 6.86
N ASP A 716 -9.69 3.99 6.91
CA ASP A 716 -8.59 4.16 5.94
C ASP A 716 -7.64 2.97 6.00
N ASP A 717 -7.31 2.52 7.19
CA ASP A 717 -6.56 1.31 7.48
C ASP A 717 -7.08 0.62 8.76
N ALA A 718 -6.61 -0.58 9.03
CA ALA A 718 -6.86 -1.30 10.29
C ALA A 718 -5.70 -1.17 11.27
N GLN A 719 -4.59 -0.67 10.79
CA GLN A 719 -3.31 -0.44 11.44
C GLN A 719 -2.90 -1.59 12.39
N ASN A 720 -2.93 -1.38 13.70
CA ASN A 720 -2.49 -2.37 14.68
C ASN A 720 -3.64 -2.89 15.55
N GLY A 721 -4.87 -2.80 15.08
CA GLY A 721 -5.99 -3.37 15.82
C GLY A 721 -5.91 -4.90 15.85
N PRO A 722 -6.15 -5.55 17.02
CA PRO A 722 -6.21 -7.00 17.04
C PRO A 722 -7.39 -7.48 16.22
N ASP A 723 -7.10 -8.36 15.27
CA ASP A 723 -8.08 -9.05 14.44
C ASP A 723 -7.70 -10.52 14.28
N HIS A 724 -8.68 -11.43 14.38
CA HIS A 724 -8.42 -12.86 14.38
C HIS A 724 -8.30 -13.46 12.97
N VAL A 725 -8.58 -12.66 11.92
CA VAL A 725 -8.54 -13.11 10.53
C VAL A 725 -7.30 -12.58 9.83
N ASP A 726 -7.17 -11.24 9.75
CA ASP A 726 -6.08 -10.59 9.04
C ASP A 726 -5.87 -9.16 9.56
N ALA A 727 -4.63 -8.68 9.50
CA ALA A 727 -4.27 -7.35 10.00
C ALA A 727 -4.88 -6.19 9.19
N HIS A 728 -5.34 -6.44 7.96
CA HIS A 728 -6.03 -5.43 7.14
C HIS A 728 -7.55 -5.46 7.31
N ARG A 729 -8.11 -6.46 8.02
CA ARG A 729 -9.56 -6.55 8.12
C ARG A 729 -10.13 -5.41 8.95
N THR A 730 -11.05 -4.65 8.36
CA THR A 730 -11.53 -3.40 8.94
C THR A 730 -13.05 -3.29 8.98
N VAL A 731 -13.54 -2.24 9.63
CA VAL A 731 -14.96 -1.91 9.77
C VAL A 731 -15.51 -1.36 8.47
N GLY A 732 -16.62 -1.91 7.98
CA GLY A 732 -17.30 -1.39 6.82
C GLY A 732 -18.80 -1.55 6.86
N LEU A 733 -19.48 -0.57 6.26
CA LEU A 733 -20.94 -0.55 6.16
C LEU A 733 -21.37 -0.06 4.78
N VAL A 734 -22.45 -0.64 4.26
CA VAL A 734 -23.18 -0.10 3.10
C VAL A 734 -24.61 0.18 3.50
N ILE A 735 -25.02 1.43 3.40
CA ILE A 735 -26.28 1.95 3.90
C ILE A 735 -27.02 2.62 2.74
N SER A 736 -28.16 2.08 2.36
CA SER A 736 -29.01 2.60 1.27
C SER A 736 -30.40 1.98 1.33
N PRO A 737 -31.42 2.61 0.77
CA PRO A 737 -32.69 1.92 0.53
C PRO A 737 -32.54 0.67 -0.35
N TYR A 738 -31.54 0.61 -1.18
CA TYR A 738 -31.31 -0.46 -2.17
C TYR A 738 -30.45 -1.61 -1.65
N VAL A 739 -30.09 -1.65 -0.35
CA VAL A 739 -29.34 -2.78 0.20
C VAL A 739 -30.27 -3.86 0.75
N LYS A 740 -29.78 -5.08 0.86
CA LYS A 740 -30.49 -6.18 1.53
C LYS A 740 -30.42 -5.99 3.04
N ARG A 741 -31.54 -5.69 3.63
CA ARG A 741 -31.63 -5.41 5.06
C ARG A 741 -31.28 -6.61 5.92
N GLY A 742 -30.52 -6.38 7.01
CA GLY A 742 -30.17 -7.37 8.01
C GLY A 742 -29.32 -8.52 7.48
N GLN A 743 -28.55 -8.29 6.40
CA GLN A 743 -27.69 -9.31 5.82
C GLN A 743 -26.24 -9.13 6.26
N VAL A 744 -25.57 -10.25 6.52
CA VAL A 744 -24.11 -10.34 6.54
C VAL A 744 -23.64 -10.70 5.14
N ASP A 745 -22.80 -9.89 4.56
CA ASP A 745 -22.14 -10.17 3.28
C ASP A 745 -20.68 -10.54 3.55
N SER A 746 -20.40 -11.83 3.52
CA SER A 746 -19.06 -12.39 3.76
C SER A 746 -18.24 -12.56 2.48
N THR A 747 -18.64 -11.92 1.39
CA THR A 747 -17.81 -11.84 0.20
C THR A 747 -16.55 -11.05 0.53
N GLN A 748 -15.39 -11.52 0.03
CA GLN A 748 -14.16 -10.77 0.19
C GLN A 748 -14.25 -9.46 -0.61
N TYR A 749 -14.22 -8.36 0.09
CA TYR A 749 -14.13 -7.02 -0.47
C TYR A 749 -12.90 -6.29 0.06
N SER A 750 -12.50 -5.25 -0.65
CA SER A 750 -11.44 -4.36 -0.20
C SER A 750 -11.84 -2.90 -0.46
N THR A 751 -11.02 -1.95 -0.03
CA THR A 751 -11.21 -0.52 -0.33
C THR A 751 -11.48 -0.29 -1.82
N ALA A 752 -10.74 -0.96 -2.70
CA ALA A 752 -10.96 -0.86 -4.15
C ALA A 752 -12.33 -1.39 -4.59
N SER A 753 -12.96 -2.31 -3.84
CA SER A 753 -14.32 -2.78 -4.10
C SER A 753 -15.38 -1.70 -3.83
N LEU A 754 -15.16 -0.90 -2.78
CA LEU A 754 -16.03 0.24 -2.47
C LEU A 754 -15.90 1.29 -3.58
N VAL A 755 -14.67 1.65 -3.95
CA VAL A 755 -14.39 2.61 -5.03
C VAL A 755 -15.07 2.17 -6.33
N HIS A 756 -14.86 0.92 -6.77
CA HIS A 756 -15.50 0.38 -7.97
C HIS A 756 -17.02 0.44 -7.89
N THR A 757 -17.61 0.12 -6.74
CA THR A 757 -19.07 0.17 -6.57
C THR A 757 -19.59 1.61 -6.69
N MET A 758 -18.89 2.57 -6.10
CA MET A 758 -19.23 3.99 -6.21
C MET A 758 -19.09 4.50 -7.65
N GLU A 759 -18.06 4.09 -8.37
CA GLU A 759 -17.88 4.41 -9.79
C GLU A 759 -19.03 3.88 -10.64
N LEU A 760 -19.46 2.63 -10.42
CA LEU A 760 -20.63 2.06 -11.11
C LEU A 760 -21.91 2.85 -10.83
N ILE A 761 -22.13 3.28 -9.59
CA ILE A 761 -23.27 4.11 -9.21
C ILE A 761 -23.23 5.46 -9.93
N LEU A 762 -22.08 6.10 -9.94
CA LEU A 762 -21.89 7.45 -10.49
C LEU A 762 -21.71 7.46 -12.03
N GLY A 763 -21.59 6.28 -12.65
CA GLY A 763 -21.33 6.14 -14.09
C GLY A 763 -19.91 6.58 -14.47
N LEU A 764 -18.95 6.45 -13.57
CA LEU A 764 -17.54 6.78 -13.76
C LEU A 764 -16.78 5.57 -14.33
N PRO A 765 -15.79 5.77 -15.20
CA PRO A 765 -14.86 4.70 -15.54
C PRO A 765 -13.86 4.46 -14.40
N PRO A 766 -13.31 3.25 -14.28
CA PRO A 766 -12.29 2.97 -13.29
C PRO A 766 -11.02 3.81 -13.50
N MET A 767 -10.38 4.22 -12.41
CA MET A 767 -9.16 5.04 -12.40
C MET A 767 -7.91 4.19 -12.56
N THR A 768 -7.90 3.01 -11.94
CA THR A 768 -6.73 2.14 -11.84
C THR A 768 -7.10 0.70 -12.21
N GLN A 769 -6.11 -0.17 -12.28
CA GLN A 769 -6.39 -1.60 -12.45
C GLN A 769 -7.00 -2.25 -11.21
N TYR A 770 -6.83 -1.64 -10.02
CA TYR A 770 -7.33 -2.21 -8.79
C TYR A 770 -8.84 -2.05 -8.67
N ASP A 771 -9.38 -0.85 -8.80
CA ASP A 771 -10.81 -0.63 -8.83
C ASP A 771 -11.47 -1.36 -10.01
N ARG A 772 -10.84 -1.32 -11.20
CA ARG A 772 -11.32 -2.05 -12.36
C ARG A 772 -11.50 -3.57 -12.13
N ASN A 773 -10.58 -4.18 -11.39
CA ASN A 773 -10.57 -5.64 -11.18
C ASN A 773 -11.17 -6.06 -9.84
N ALA A 774 -11.44 -5.12 -8.93
CA ALA A 774 -12.08 -5.43 -7.65
C ALA A 774 -13.52 -5.90 -7.86
N ALA A 775 -13.96 -6.85 -7.04
CA ALA A 775 -15.33 -7.30 -7.03
C ALA A 775 -16.26 -6.16 -6.56
N PRO A 776 -17.20 -5.68 -7.38
CA PRO A 776 -18.17 -4.70 -6.91
C PRO A 776 -19.15 -5.35 -5.93
N MET A 777 -19.68 -4.59 -5.00
CA MET A 777 -20.49 -5.05 -3.87
C MET A 777 -21.94 -5.37 -4.26
N LEU A 778 -22.16 -5.97 -5.42
CA LEU A 778 -23.50 -6.25 -5.97
C LEU A 778 -24.29 -7.22 -5.09
N ASP A 779 -23.63 -8.09 -4.33
CA ASP A 779 -24.30 -9.03 -3.45
C ASP A 779 -24.93 -8.36 -2.22
N SER A 780 -24.49 -7.16 -1.87
CA SER A 780 -25.08 -6.32 -0.84
C SER A 780 -26.36 -5.60 -1.30
N PHE A 781 -26.59 -5.47 -2.61
CA PHE A 781 -27.69 -4.68 -3.17
C PHE A 781 -28.89 -5.54 -3.60
N THR A 782 -30.06 -4.87 -3.71
CA THR A 782 -31.34 -5.46 -4.17
C THR A 782 -32.03 -4.54 -5.18
N GLY A 783 -32.88 -5.12 -6.02
CA GLY A 783 -33.68 -4.38 -7.00
C GLY A 783 -34.88 -3.62 -6.42
N SER A 784 -35.23 -3.85 -5.16
CA SER A 784 -36.43 -3.27 -4.51
C SER A 784 -36.02 -2.41 -3.32
N PRO A 785 -36.22 -1.08 -3.36
CA PRO A 785 -35.82 -0.21 -2.27
C PRO A 785 -36.73 -0.39 -1.05
N ASP A 786 -36.12 -0.36 0.14
CA ASP A 786 -36.79 -0.19 1.43
C ASP A 786 -36.49 1.20 1.97
N LEU A 787 -37.50 2.07 1.95
CA LEU A 787 -37.38 3.47 2.35
C LEU A 787 -37.53 3.69 3.88
N THR A 788 -37.52 2.63 4.67
CA THR A 788 -37.55 2.76 6.14
C THR A 788 -36.37 3.61 6.59
N VAL A 789 -36.67 4.65 7.35
CA VAL A 789 -35.67 5.60 7.84
C VAL A 789 -34.90 5.02 9.03
N TYR A 790 -33.74 5.52 9.25
CA TYR A 790 -32.94 5.25 10.45
C TYR A 790 -33.16 6.35 11.49
N ALA A 791 -33.25 5.98 12.73
CA ALA A 791 -33.29 6.94 13.83
C ALA A 791 -32.02 6.84 14.65
N ASN A 792 -31.30 7.95 14.79
CA ASN A 792 -30.06 8.01 15.56
C ASN A 792 -30.28 7.53 16.99
N ILE A 793 -29.39 6.66 17.44
CA ILE A 793 -29.36 6.16 18.83
C ILE A 793 -28.42 7.08 19.62
N GLY A 794 -28.94 7.69 20.67
CA GLY A 794 -28.13 8.52 21.56
C GLY A 794 -26.98 7.71 22.17
N SER A 795 -25.86 8.38 22.39
CA SER A 795 -24.71 7.74 23.02
C SER A 795 -25.05 7.10 24.36
N LYS A 796 -24.57 5.89 24.60
CA LYS A 796 -24.74 5.18 25.88
C LYS A 796 -23.66 5.54 26.90
N VAL A 797 -22.70 6.39 26.52
CA VAL A 797 -21.56 6.83 27.33
C VAL A 797 -21.43 8.35 27.35
N ASP A 798 -20.71 8.89 28.31
CA ASP A 798 -20.46 10.33 28.43
C ASP A 798 -19.45 10.77 27.33
N LEU A 799 -19.95 11.53 26.35
CA LEU A 799 -19.15 12.07 25.26
C LEU A 799 -18.14 13.14 25.73
N GLU A 800 -18.36 13.78 26.85
CA GLU A 800 -17.49 14.85 27.37
C GLU A 800 -16.45 14.34 28.35
N ALA A 801 -16.41 13.03 28.60
CA ALA A 801 -15.44 12.43 29.51
C ALA A 801 -14.00 12.65 29.05
N LYS A 802 -13.18 13.21 29.94
CA LYS A 802 -11.79 13.52 29.70
C LYS A 802 -10.83 12.69 30.55
N ASN A 803 -9.68 12.41 29.99
CA ASN A 803 -8.62 11.71 30.69
C ASN A 803 -8.14 12.53 31.91
N PRO A 804 -7.96 11.89 33.08
CA PRO A 804 -7.48 12.57 34.27
C PRO A 804 -6.00 13.01 34.10
N ALA A 805 -5.61 14.02 34.85
CA ALA A 805 -4.22 14.53 34.84
C ALA A 805 -3.18 13.47 35.22
N THR A 806 -3.57 12.49 36.02
CA THR A 806 -2.73 11.39 36.48
C THR A 806 -3.52 10.08 36.47
N GLY A 807 -2.85 8.98 36.17
CA GLY A 807 -3.48 7.66 36.13
C GLY A 807 -2.63 6.63 35.36
N PRO A 808 -3.01 5.35 35.40
CA PRO A 808 -2.36 4.32 34.57
C PRO A 808 -2.43 4.73 33.09
N GLY A 809 -1.31 4.68 32.38
CA GLY A 809 -1.24 5.02 30.95
C GLY A 809 -1.12 6.51 30.63
N ALA A 810 -1.46 7.46 31.55
CA ALA A 810 -1.39 8.89 31.28
C ALA A 810 0.02 9.36 30.91
N ALA A 811 1.04 8.93 31.64
CA ALA A 811 2.43 9.26 31.36
C ALA A 811 2.95 8.63 30.07
N ALA A 812 2.47 7.44 29.71
CA ALA A 812 2.79 6.78 28.46
C ALA A 812 2.18 7.54 27.29
N SER A 813 0.89 7.83 27.32
CA SER A 813 0.18 8.60 26.29
C SER A 813 0.72 10.01 26.12
N ASN A 814 1.18 10.65 27.21
CA ASN A 814 1.73 12.00 27.11
C ASN A 814 3.11 12.05 26.40
N ARG A 815 3.74 10.91 26.16
CA ARG A 815 4.97 10.81 25.37
C ARG A 815 4.70 10.57 23.89
N LEU A 816 3.48 10.17 23.55
CA LEU A 816 3.07 9.97 22.17
C LEU A 816 2.75 11.30 21.49
N ASP A 817 3.08 11.41 20.23
CA ASP A 817 2.75 12.57 19.43
C ASP A 817 1.34 12.42 18.80
N PHE A 818 0.44 13.29 19.17
CA PHE A 818 -0.91 13.37 18.62
C PHE A 818 -1.13 14.67 17.85
N SER A 819 -0.08 15.25 17.26
CA SER A 819 -0.21 16.49 16.50
C SER A 819 -0.70 16.29 15.06
N GLY A 820 -0.78 15.04 14.61
CA GLY A 820 -1.33 14.63 13.31
C GLY A 820 -1.73 13.17 13.33
N PRO A 821 -2.39 12.69 12.26
CA PRO A 821 -2.65 11.28 12.08
C PRO A 821 -1.35 10.47 12.16
N ASP A 822 -1.40 9.28 12.72
CA ASP A 822 -0.33 8.27 12.80
C ASP A 822 1.04 8.70 13.34
N ARG A 823 1.13 9.87 13.95
CA ARG A 823 2.37 10.31 14.62
C ARG A 823 2.59 9.64 15.97
N ALA A 824 1.55 9.10 16.58
CA ALA A 824 1.66 8.30 17.79
C ALA A 824 2.09 6.87 17.42
N ASP A 825 3.05 6.30 18.17
CA ASP A 825 3.42 4.90 18.03
C ASP A 825 2.16 4.01 18.19
N PRO A 826 1.71 3.29 17.15
CA PRO A 826 0.45 2.55 17.17
C PRO A 826 0.48 1.36 18.13
N ASP A 827 1.60 0.68 18.28
CA ASP A 827 1.77 -0.43 19.22
C ASP A 827 1.59 0.04 20.65
N ALA A 828 2.26 1.14 20.98
CA ALA A 828 2.13 1.75 22.30
C ALA A 828 0.70 2.24 22.55
N LEU A 829 0.06 2.85 21.55
CA LEU A 829 -1.31 3.34 21.64
C LEU A 829 -2.30 2.19 21.85
N ASN A 830 -2.22 1.12 21.06
CA ASN A 830 -3.10 -0.03 21.21
C ASN A 830 -2.90 -0.75 22.56
N ALA A 831 -1.67 -0.85 23.02
CA ALA A 831 -1.38 -1.38 24.36
C ALA A 831 -2.05 -0.55 25.46
N ILE A 832 -1.91 0.77 25.36
CA ILE A 832 -2.52 1.70 26.32
C ILE A 832 -4.04 1.54 26.29
N LEU A 833 -4.65 1.50 25.12
CA LEU A 833 -6.09 1.30 24.92
C LEU A 833 -6.56 -0.03 25.52
N TRP A 834 -5.86 -1.14 25.20
CA TRP A 834 -6.23 -2.45 25.71
C TRP A 834 -6.20 -2.49 27.25
N HIS A 835 -5.10 -2.07 27.86
CA HIS A 835 -4.97 -2.08 29.32
C HIS A 835 -5.96 -1.14 30.02
N ALA A 836 -6.34 -0.05 29.36
CA ALA A 836 -7.32 0.88 29.91
C ALA A 836 -8.75 0.33 29.85
N LEU A 837 -9.11 -0.33 28.76
CA LEU A 837 -10.49 -0.75 28.45
C LEU A 837 -10.77 -2.20 28.85
N LYS A 838 -9.73 -3.04 28.98
CA LYS A 838 -9.77 -4.43 29.46
C LYS A 838 -8.83 -4.64 30.65
N PRO A 839 -9.07 -3.96 31.81
CA PRO A 839 -8.14 -4.01 32.93
C PRO A 839 -8.01 -5.44 33.49
N GLY A 840 -6.77 -5.87 33.67
CA GLY A 840 -6.45 -7.19 34.20
C GLY A 840 -6.53 -8.32 33.16
N GLN A 841 -6.94 -8.06 31.92
CA GLN A 841 -6.87 -9.03 30.84
C GLN A 841 -5.53 -8.90 30.11
N PRO A 842 -4.80 -10.00 29.90
CA PRO A 842 -3.65 -9.99 29.00
C PRO A 842 -4.17 -9.72 27.58
N LEU A 843 -3.37 -9.04 26.79
CA LEU A 843 -3.68 -8.91 25.37
C LEU A 843 -3.78 -10.34 24.77
N PRO A 844 -4.85 -10.68 24.04
CA PRO A 844 -5.04 -12.03 23.53
C PRO A 844 -3.89 -12.45 22.63
N ALA A 845 -3.51 -13.73 22.67
CA ALA A 845 -2.55 -14.24 21.70
C ALA A 845 -3.20 -14.26 20.31
N PRO A 846 -2.50 -13.86 19.25
CA PRO A 846 -3.09 -13.81 17.92
C PRO A 846 -3.50 -15.21 17.46
N VAL A 847 -4.70 -15.29 16.89
CA VAL A 847 -5.20 -16.49 16.23
C VAL A 847 -4.72 -16.45 14.79
N ARG A 848 -3.98 -17.48 14.36
CA ARG A 848 -3.28 -17.50 13.06
C ARG A 848 -4.21 -17.56 11.84
N SER A 849 -5.43 -18.06 11.97
CA SER A 849 -6.53 -17.92 11.02
C SER A 849 -7.81 -18.53 11.61
N ALA A 850 -8.98 -18.09 11.17
CA ALA A 850 -10.26 -18.69 11.56
C ALA A 850 -10.39 -20.17 11.17
N ARG A 851 -9.65 -20.64 10.16
CA ARG A 851 -9.58 -22.07 9.78
C ARG A 851 -8.81 -22.93 10.76
N LEU A 852 -7.71 -22.42 11.32
CA LEU A 852 -6.87 -23.13 12.28
C LEU A 852 -7.47 -23.15 13.69
N ALA A 853 -8.29 -22.17 14.04
CA ALA A 853 -8.98 -22.13 15.32
C ALA A 853 -10.13 -23.15 15.44
N ARG A 854 -10.55 -23.76 14.31
CA ARG A 854 -11.65 -24.77 14.27
C ARG A 854 -11.15 -26.20 14.13
N GLN A 855 -9.84 -26.46 14.12
CA GLN A 855 -9.22 -27.77 14.25
C GLN A 855 -8.72 -28.00 15.69
#